data_6eaed2f78ae38c24320f0ca63b16ca39
#
_entry.id   6eaed2f78ae38c24320f0ca63b16ca39
#
_cell.length_a   1.000
_cell.length_b   1.000
_cell.length_c   1.000
_cell.angle_alpha   90.00
_cell.angle_beta   90.00
_cell.angle_gamma   90.00
#
_symmetry.space_group_name_H-M   'P 1'
#
loop_
_entity.id
_entity.type
_entity.pdbx_description
1 polymer ?
#
loop_
_entity_poly.entity_id
_entity_poly.type
_entity_poly.pdbx_seq_one_letter_code
_entity_poly.pdbx_strand_id
1 'polypeptide(L)'
;MPAKSKRLIIAAVLIGAFIGLVVSLLGGEFQRRLVFDSWQDLAPRDSRSDDVVVVMIDDASVAKKGQWPWRRTDVAALIENIAQTGPKVIGIDIYFTEPDRMRPENFADLYTEDALDAATREKLLTLPYGDQYLASVIEIAPTVMPWVTTDSGGRPLADLTFDGVEGEPPKGIATTKKMLTSIKLLDDIAFARGVVKGPPDADGIVRRVPLAVKAGDQMAAGFAVQIANMAIGEDAPRWVDGGMKIGDRIVPTDAKGNFEFKMAPDWDEQALSAINVLEGDFVDVEELQDKIVLVGFGATGTTDIVATPVEAEMQGTLIQAQAVDAILNGHWLSRPVWAKALEWALALGLVAMLLIAGLSIAKWLIVPVSASVAVLPSASYIAYDAGGILFDPARPLVIAVFAATALVAVRYALAFRELVEKRIVTAEQEKENESARKLQLTMVPSAARLARLGTRTEIGAVLEPAKSVGGDFYDAMELEGNRLAFLVGDVSGKGLRAALFMALSKSVSKNNLMRSSGDLEAAVRKVNADLMAEEDEEMDLTMLVGIIDCSTGMVEMVNAGHEDPMLVRADGSVEVVKMVGGLRLRTLDDFPYSVETLQMKPGESLVIITDGATDAMNVKQDRFGLDRVMKAIGDNTKASAPERAKHIAVKVREFERGMDPADDLTILTLRYLGAEASN
;
A
#
# COMPACT_ATOMS: atom_id res chain seq x y z
N MET A 1 2.79 24.84 -0.21
CA MET A 1 1.91 24.16 0.75
C MET A 1 1.59 25.07 1.93
N PRO A 2 0.32 25.26 2.33
CA PRO A 2 -0.07 26.07 3.48
C PRO A 2 0.53 25.54 4.78
N ALA A 3 0.82 26.43 5.74
CA ALA A 3 1.40 26.05 7.05
C ALA A 3 0.56 25.00 7.80
N LYS A 4 -0.78 25.09 7.69
CA LYS A 4 -1.74 24.14 8.28
C LYS A 4 -1.57 22.72 7.70
N SER A 5 -1.41 22.60 6.39
CA SER A 5 -1.17 21.29 5.73
C SER A 5 0.15 20.66 6.13
N LYS A 6 1.23 21.47 6.29
CA LYS A 6 2.51 20.97 6.79
C LYS A 6 2.40 20.40 8.21
N ARG A 7 1.69 21.10 9.11
CA ARG A 7 1.46 20.63 10.49
C ARG A 7 0.67 19.32 10.52
N LEU A 8 -0.34 19.17 9.67
CA LEU A 8 -1.12 17.93 9.57
C LEU A 8 -0.27 16.75 9.11
N ILE A 9 0.62 16.95 8.13
CA ILE A 9 1.53 15.91 7.65
C ILE A 9 2.50 15.48 8.76
N ILE A 10 3.13 16.44 9.45
CA ILE A 10 4.04 16.13 10.56
C ILE A 10 3.30 15.34 11.64
N ALA A 11 2.14 15.82 12.06
CA ALA A 11 1.33 15.14 13.07
C ALA A 11 0.95 13.70 12.65
N ALA A 12 0.51 13.51 11.40
CA ALA A 12 0.13 12.20 10.89
C ALA A 12 1.32 11.22 10.87
N VAL A 13 2.48 11.64 10.36
CA VAL A 13 3.67 10.78 10.31
C VAL A 13 4.14 10.42 11.73
N LEU A 14 4.14 11.38 12.66
CA LEU A 14 4.54 11.11 14.05
C LEU A 14 3.53 10.21 14.77
N ILE A 15 2.23 10.38 14.56
CA ILE A 15 1.19 9.49 15.10
C ILE A 15 1.34 8.08 14.51
N GLY A 16 1.53 7.97 13.20
CA GLY A 16 1.78 6.68 12.55
C GLY A 16 3.03 6.00 13.10
N ALA A 17 4.14 6.74 13.22
CA ALA A 17 5.38 6.23 13.81
C ALA A 17 5.19 5.80 15.28
N PHE A 18 4.42 6.55 16.06
CA PHE A 18 4.09 6.19 17.44
C PHE A 18 3.24 4.91 17.53
N ILE A 19 2.24 4.76 16.66
CA ILE A 19 1.45 3.52 16.59
C ILE A 19 2.36 2.34 16.20
N GLY A 20 3.20 2.50 15.18
CA GLY A 20 4.17 1.49 14.79
C GLY A 20 5.16 1.14 15.90
N LEU A 21 5.59 2.12 16.68
CA LEU A 21 6.41 1.92 17.88
C LEU A 21 5.68 1.07 18.93
N VAL A 22 4.43 1.39 19.24
CA VAL A 22 3.62 0.62 20.19
C VAL A 22 3.44 -0.82 19.72
N VAL A 23 3.11 -1.02 18.45
CA VAL A 23 2.99 -2.36 17.85
C VAL A 23 4.32 -3.12 17.91
N SER A 24 5.43 -2.45 17.60
CA SER A 24 6.78 -3.06 17.70
C SER A 24 7.20 -3.36 19.15
N LEU A 25 6.75 -2.60 20.14
CA LEU A 25 7.05 -2.89 21.55
C LEU A 25 6.20 -4.04 22.10
N LEU A 26 4.93 -4.11 21.74
CA LEU A 26 4.01 -5.15 22.21
C LEU A 26 4.22 -6.49 21.49
N GLY A 27 4.48 -6.48 20.19
CA GLY A 27 4.65 -7.67 19.35
C GLY A 27 6.09 -7.95 18.92
N GLY A 28 7.04 -7.12 19.32
CA GLY A 28 8.40 -7.12 18.73
C GLY A 28 9.20 -8.39 18.99
N GLU A 29 8.98 -9.09 20.10
CA GLU A 29 9.63 -10.38 20.35
C GLU A 29 9.06 -11.46 19.44
N PHE A 30 7.77 -11.52 19.26
CA PHE A 30 7.12 -12.45 18.34
C PHE A 30 7.52 -12.19 16.88
N GLN A 31 7.46 -10.92 16.43
CA GLN A 31 7.84 -10.54 15.07
C GLN A 31 9.31 -10.89 14.77
N ARG A 32 10.20 -10.63 15.73
CA ARG A 32 11.61 -10.95 15.61
C ARG A 32 11.86 -12.45 15.50
N ARG A 33 11.20 -13.26 16.35
CA ARG A 33 11.31 -14.72 16.32
C ARG A 33 10.85 -15.26 14.97
N LEU A 34 9.69 -14.78 14.47
CA LEU A 34 9.19 -15.18 13.16
C LEU A 34 10.23 -14.95 12.05
N VAL A 35 10.93 -13.80 12.07
CA VAL A 35 11.97 -13.49 11.09
C VAL A 35 13.16 -14.43 11.24
N PHE A 36 13.65 -14.64 12.46
CA PHE A 36 14.84 -15.46 12.68
C PHE A 36 14.58 -16.94 12.45
N ASP A 37 13.39 -17.45 12.80
CA ASP A 37 12.97 -18.81 12.45
C ASP A 37 12.90 -18.98 10.93
N SER A 38 12.36 -17.97 10.22
CA SER A 38 12.35 -18.02 8.75
C SER A 38 13.75 -18.04 8.14
N TRP A 39 14.74 -17.37 8.78
CA TRP A 39 16.13 -17.47 8.32
C TRP A 39 16.74 -18.85 8.61
N GLN A 40 16.42 -19.47 9.74
CA GLN A 40 16.84 -20.83 10.04
C GLN A 40 16.23 -21.87 9.08
N ASP A 41 14.95 -21.71 8.74
CA ASP A 41 14.24 -22.57 7.79
C ASP A 41 14.78 -22.39 6.36
N LEU A 42 15.08 -21.15 5.95
CA LEU A 42 15.57 -20.82 4.60
C LEU A 42 17.04 -21.19 4.39
N ALA A 43 17.87 -21.07 5.41
CA ALA A 43 19.30 -21.42 5.40
C ALA A 43 19.65 -22.15 6.68
N PRO A 44 19.16 -23.38 6.85
CA PRO A 44 19.54 -24.22 7.95
C PRO A 44 21.05 -24.54 7.85
N ARG A 45 21.57 -25.14 8.87
CA ARG A 45 22.94 -25.64 8.86
C ARG A 45 23.03 -26.87 7.95
N ASP A 46 23.95 -26.82 6.99
CA ASP A 46 24.11 -27.91 5.99
C ASP A 46 25.04 -29.05 6.45
N SER A 47 25.91 -28.77 7.44
CA SER A 47 26.99 -29.70 7.73
C SER A 47 26.71 -30.61 8.93
N ARG A 48 26.93 -31.90 8.74
CA ARG A 48 27.19 -32.84 9.82
C ARG A 48 28.43 -32.45 10.58
N SER A 49 28.43 -32.77 11.86
CA SER A 49 29.69 -32.81 12.61
C SER A 49 30.31 -34.20 12.47
N ASP A 50 31.55 -34.20 12.03
CA ASP A 50 32.34 -35.41 12.12
C ASP A 50 32.77 -35.75 13.55
N ASP A 51 32.63 -34.79 14.51
CA ASP A 51 33.09 -34.94 15.88
C ASP A 51 32.01 -35.41 16.85
N VAL A 52 30.72 -35.23 16.53
CA VAL A 52 29.60 -35.56 17.41
C VAL A 52 28.73 -36.66 16.78
N VAL A 53 28.61 -37.76 17.47
CA VAL A 53 27.77 -38.92 17.06
C VAL A 53 26.64 -39.12 18.07
N VAL A 54 25.45 -39.45 17.58
CA VAL A 54 24.29 -39.73 18.43
C VAL A 54 23.95 -41.19 18.34
N VAL A 55 23.79 -41.83 19.47
CA VAL A 55 23.29 -43.20 19.58
C VAL A 55 21.90 -43.17 20.18
N MET A 56 20.91 -43.57 19.38
CA MET A 56 19.49 -43.46 19.75
C MET A 56 18.90 -44.82 20.12
N ILE A 57 18.21 -44.87 21.24
CA ILE A 57 17.28 -45.95 21.54
C ILE A 57 16.02 -45.69 20.73
N ASP A 58 16.04 -46.16 19.51
CA ASP A 58 15.02 -45.98 18.47
C ASP A 58 13.96 -47.09 18.46
N ASP A 59 13.01 -47.03 17.54
CA ASP A 59 11.96 -48.05 17.38
C ASP A 59 12.52 -49.45 17.08
N ALA A 60 13.61 -49.54 16.31
CA ALA A 60 14.28 -50.82 16.05
C ALA A 60 14.86 -51.43 17.32
N SER A 61 15.47 -50.57 18.14
CA SER A 61 16.00 -50.97 19.46
C SER A 61 14.91 -51.46 20.41
N VAL A 62 13.77 -50.72 20.47
CA VAL A 62 12.61 -51.10 21.29
C VAL A 62 11.94 -52.38 20.77
N ALA A 63 11.80 -52.53 19.46
CA ALA A 63 11.22 -53.74 18.85
C ALA A 63 12.02 -55.01 19.20
N LYS A 64 13.35 -54.90 19.31
CA LYS A 64 14.22 -56.05 19.52
C LYS A 64 14.51 -56.34 21.01
N LYS A 65 14.73 -55.31 21.83
CA LYS A 65 15.02 -55.41 23.26
C LYS A 65 13.78 -55.41 24.17
N GLY A 66 12.66 -54.94 23.64
CA GLY A 66 11.44 -54.73 24.41
C GLY A 66 11.23 -53.31 24.85
N GLN A 67 10.06 -53.08 25.46
CA GLN A 67 9.58 -51.73 25.85
C GLN A 67 10.50 -51.06 26.88
N TRP A 68 10.74 -49.78 26.70
CA TRP A 68 11.42 -48.92 27.69
C TRP A 68 10.59 -48.76 28.98
N PRO A 69 11.18 -48.67 30.18
CA PRO A 69 12.63 -48.63 30.43
C PRO A 69 13.29 -50.03 30.41
N TRP A 70 14.48 -50.10 29.78
CA TRP A 70 15.29 -51.29 29.74
C TRP A 70 15.89 -51.64 31.10
N ARG A 71 16.37 -52.85 31.24
CA ARG A 71 17.15 -53.24 32.40
C ARG A 71 18.42 -52.41 32.49
N ARG A 72 18.84 -52.07 33.70
CA ARG A 72 20.09 -51.29 33.91
C ARG A 72 21.30 -52.02 33.32
N THR A 73 21.29 -53.36 33.32
CA THR A 73 22.34 -54.17 32.69
C THR A 73 22.41 -54.00 31.17
N ASP A 74 21.30 -53.80 30.49
CA ASP A 74 21.30 -53.57 29.05
C ASP A 74 21.79 -52.17 28.72
N VAL A 75 21.45 -51.20 29.54
CA VAL A 75 21.96 -49.83 29.43
C VAL A 75 23.45 -49.76 29.75
N ALA A 76 23.89 -50.47 30.78
CA ALA A 76 25.31 -50.60 31.16
C ALA A 76 26.12 -51.20 29.99
N ALA A 77 25.63 -52.30 29.38
CA ALA A 77 26.27 -52.93 28.23
C ALA A 77 26.37 -51.97 27.02
N LEU A 78 25.31 -51.14 26.77
CA LEU A 78 25.36 -50.12 25.72
C LEU A 78 26.48 -49.11 25.98
N ILE A 79 26.55 -48.56 27.19
CA ILE A 79 27.57 -47.54 27.54
C ILE A 79 28.97 -48.20 27.56
N GLU A 80 29.12 -49.46 28.02
CA GLU A 80 30.37 -50.20 28.02
C GLU A 80 30.88 -50.41 26.58
N ASN A 81 30.01 -50.86 25.67
CA ASN A 81 30.38 -51.05 24.26
C ASN A 81 30.85 -49.76 23.63
N ILE A 82 30.16 -48.61 23.91
CA ILE A 82 30.59 -47.30 23.46
C ILE A 82 31.95 -46.96 24.09
N ALA A 83 32.10 -47.10 25.39
CA ALA A 83 33.34 -46.76 26.09
C ALA A 83 34.57 -47.55 25.57
N GLN A 84 34.37 -48.84 25.18
CA GLN A 84 35.43 -49.67 24.61
C GLN A 84 35.97 -49.19 23.27
N THR A 85 35.21 -48.34 22.52
CA THR A 85 35.70 -47.73 21.26
C THR A 85 36.62 -46.54 21.52
N GLY A 86 36.73 -46.06 22.74
CA GLY A 86 37.59 -44.91 23.10
C GLY A 86 37.04 -43.54 22.71
N PRO A 87 35.78 -43.21 22.98
CA PRO A 87 35.25 -41.89 22.73
C PRO A 87 35.89 -40.82 23.65
N LYS A 88 35.94 -39.56 23.24
CA LYS A 88 36.40 -38.46 24.09
C LYS A 88 35.48 -38.23 25.29
N VAL A 89 34.17 -38.26 25.03
CA VAL A 89 33.13 -38.03 26.05
C VAL A 89 31.85 -38.80 25.64
N ILE A 90 31.16 -39.28 26.65
CA ILE A 90 29.83 -39.91 26.50
C ILE A 90 28.79 -39.04 27.23
N GLY A 91 27.93 -38.32 26.52
CA GLY A 91 26.81 -37.62 27.10
C GLY A 91 25.60 -38.57 27.21
N ILE A 92 25.14 -38.85 28.43
CA ILE A 92 23.98 -39.75 28.65
C ILE A 92 22.76 -38.87 28.90
N ASP A 93 21.91 -38.67 27.90
CA ASP A 93 20.67 -37.88 28.02
C ASP A 93 19.48 -38.76 28.48
N ILE A 94 19.71 -39.52 29.55
CA ILE A 94 18.74 -40.41 30.14
C ILE A 94 18.73 -40.22 31.66
N TYR A 95 17.52 -40.04 32.22
CA TYR A 95 17.35 -39.85 33.68
C TYR A 95 17.02 -41.15 34.37
N PHE A 96 17.84 -41.55 35.32
CA PHE A 96 17.63 -42.71 36.16
C PHE A 96 17.12 -42.26 37.55
N THR A 97 15.93 -41.70 37.59
CA THR A 97 15.36 -41.06 38.81
C THR A 97 14.91 -42.07 39.88
N GLU A 98 14.65 -43.31 39.46
CA GLU A 98 14.23 -44.40 40.33
C GLU A 98 15.24 -45.53 40.32
N PRO A 99 15.38 -46.30 41.42
CA PRO A 99 16.16 -47.52 41.43
C PRO A 99 15.68 -48.54 40.41
N ASP A 100 16.58 -49.42 39.98
CA ASP A 100 16.25 -50.51 39.04
C ASP A 100 15.11 -51.37 39.60
N ARG A 101 14.10 -51.62 38.76
CA ARG A 101 12.96 -52.47 39.12
C ARG A 101 13.38 -53.91 39.32
N MET A 102 14.51 -54.32 38.78
CA MET A 102 15.06 -55.66 38.87
C MET A 102 16.02 -55.82 40.06
N ARG A 103 15.92 -54.98 41.07
CA ARG A 103 16.71 -55.13 42.29
C ARG A 103 16.35 -56.42 43.03
N PRO A 104 17.34 -57.08 43.67
CA PRO A 104 17.11 -58.23 44.51
C PRO A 104 16.05 -58.05 45.58
N GLU A 105 16.00 -56.84 46.18
CA GLU A 105 14.98 -56.48 47.19
C GLU A 105 13.56 -56.57 46.61
N ASN A 106 13.32 -56.05 45.43
CA ASN A 106 12.02 -56.06 44.77
C ASN A 106 11.56 -57.50 44.49
N PHE A 107 12.48 -58.37 44.13
CA PHE A 107 12.18 -59.77 43.95
C PHE A 107 11.89 -60.47 45.31
N ALA A 108 12.67 -60.16 46.35
CA ALA A 108 12.46 -60.73 47.68
C ALA A 108 11.07 -60.35 48.24
N ASP A 109 10.59 -59.12 47.95
CA ASP A 109 9.30 -58.61 48.42
C ASP A 109 8.07 -59.13 47.66
N LEU A 110 8.27 -59.76 46.47
CA LEU A 110 7.21 -60.45 45.76
C LEU A 110 6.79 -61.77 46.38
N TYR A 111 7.63 -62.37 47.25
CA TYR A 111 7.40 -63.67 47.82
C TYR A 111 7.17 -63.57 49.34
N THR A 112 6.23 -64.35 49.84
CA THR A 112 5.98 -64.52 51.27
C THR A 112 7.13 -65.29 51.96
N GLU A 113 7.27 -65.16 53.29
CA GLU A 113 8.30 -65.88 54.03
C GLU A 113 8.19 -67.44 53.90
N ASP A 114 6.98 -67.90 53.65
CA ASP A 114 6.77 -69.37 53.39
C ASP A 114 7.26 -69.79 51.98
N ALA A 115 7.31 -68.88 51.03
CA ALA A 115 7.75 -69.18 49.68
C ALA A 115 9.26 -68.99 49.44
N LEU A 116 9.88 -68.10 50.25
CA LEU A 116 11.30 -67.77 50.20
C LEU A 116 11.91 -67.83 51.58
N ASP A 117 12.67 -68.89 51.89
CA ASP A 117 13.33 -69.08 53.19
C ASP A 117 14.37 -67.94 53.46
N ALA A 118 14.65 -67.68 54.74
CA ALA A 118 15.53 -66.60 55.19
C ALA A 118 16.95 -66.74 54.59
N ALA A 119 17.50 -67.88 54.42
CA ALA A 119 18.85 -68.08 53.87
C ALA A 119 18.91 -67.81 52.38
N THR A 120 17.85 -68.18 51.62
CA THR A 120 17.72 -67.87 50.19
C THR A 120 17.47 -66.40 49.98
N ARG A 121 16.64 -65.72 50.87
CA ARG A 121 16.44 -64.28 50.86
C ARG A 121 17.73 -63.50 51.09
N GLU A 122 18.53 -63.95 52.07
CA GLU A 122 19.82 -63.28 52.36
C GLU A 122 20.79 -63.43 51.17
N LYS A 123 20.88 -64.57 50.52
CA LYS A 123 21.69 -64.74 49.31
C LYS A 123 21.20 -63.87 48.16
N LEU A 124 19.90 -63.81 48.00
CA LEU A 124 19.32 -62.95 46.95
C LEU A 124 19.70 -61.48 47.12
N LEU A 125 19.61 -61.02 48.37
CA LEU A 125 19.94 -59.59 48.69
C LEU A 125 21.44 -59.27 48.56
N THR A 126 22.33 -60.29 48.50
CA THR A 126 23.76 -60.05 48.27
C THR A 126 24.17 -60.12 46.79
N LEU A 127 23.22 -60.42 45.89
CA LEU A 127 23.52 -60.44 44.45
C LEU A 127 23.74 -59.01 43.92
N PRO A 128 24.71 -58.84 43.03
CA PRO A 128 24.89 -57.57 42.34
C PRO A 128 23.67 -57.28 41.49
N TYR A 129 23.25 -56.01 41.44
CA TYR A 129 22.09 -55.58 40.65
C TYR A 129 22.42 -54.54 39.59
N GLY A 130 21.50 -54.28 38.68
CA GLY A 130 21.72 -53.51 37.50
C GLY A 130 22.27 -52.10 37.74
N ASP A 131 21.78 -51.39 38.81
CA ASP A 131 22.31 -50.04 39.12
C ASP A 131 23.79 -50.06 39.55
N GLN A 132 24.26 -51.14 40.26
CA GLN A 132 25.67 -51.28 40.61
C GLN A 132 26.54 -51.56 39.38
N TYR A 133 26.05 -52.35 38.45
CA TYR A 133 26.77 -52.62 37.22
C TYR A 133 26.85 -51.36 36.34
N LEU A 134 25.73 -50.65 36.16
CA LEU A 134 25.74 -49.37 35.44
C LEU A 134 26.69 -48.35 36.14
N ALA A 135 26.69 -48.31 37.47
CA ALA A 135 27.60 -47.48 38.24
C ALA A 135 29.07 -47.79 37.92
N SER A 136 29.46 -49.07 37.91
CA SER A 136 30.84 -49.45 37.59
C SER A 136 31.29 -49.05 36.17
N VAL A 137 30.36 -49.05 35.23
CA VAL A 137 30.64 -48.58 33.85
C VAL A 137 30.78 -47.07 33.80
N ILE A 138 29.87 -46.32 34.47
CA ILE A 138 29.91 -44.84 34.53
C ILE A 138 31.20 -44.35 35.22
N GLU A 139 31.69 -45.05 36.24
CA GLU A 139 32.88 -44.68 36.98
C GLU A 139 34.16 -44.68 36.13
N ILE A 140 34.25 -45.58 35.15
CA ILE A 140 35.44 -45.74 34.29
C ILE A 140 35.32 -44.99 32.95
N ALA A 141 34.09 -44.72 32.48
CA ALA A 141 33.83 -44.05 31.23
C ALA A 141 33.78 -42.51 31.39
N PRO A 142 34.26 -41.71 30.42
CA PRO A 142 34.20 -40.24 30.49
C PRO A 142 32.76 -39.71 30.27
N THR A 143 31.91 -39.93 31.28
CA THR A 143 30.46 -39.67 31.17
C THR A 143 30.04 -38.34 31.70
N VAL A 144 29.07 -37.70 31.04
CA VAL A 144 28.31 -36.54 31.53
C VAL A 144 26.87 -36.94 31.75
N MET A 145 26.37 -36.70 32.97
CA MET A 145 24.99 -37.04 33.37
C MET A 145 24.07 -35.82 33.31
N PRO A 146 22.78 -36.01 32.98
CA PRO A 146 21.85 -34.93 32.79
C PRO A 146 21.21 -34.47 34.13
N TRP A 147 21.08 -33.16 34.30
CA TRP A 147 20.29 -32.54 35.36
C TRP A 147 19.15 -31.73 34.76
N VAL A 148 18.01 -31.67 35.49
CA VAL A 148 16.87 -30.80 35.12
C VAL A 148 16.50 -29.92 36.27
N THR A 149 16.29 -28.64 35.99
CA THR A 149 15.75 -27.68 36.98
C THR A 149 14.31 -28.00 37.29
N THR A 150 13.93 -28.00 38.58
CA THR A 150 12.56 -28.26 39.01
C THR A 150 12.15 -27.41 40.19
N ASP A 151 10.87 -27.11 40.28
CA ASP A 151 10.27 -26.42 41.43
C ASP A 151 9.66 -27.43 42.44
N SER A 152 9.33 -28.65 41.96
CA SER A 152 8.70 -29.69 42.76
C SER A 152 9.42 -31.04 42.60
N GLY A 153 9.61 -31.77 43.69
CA GLY A 153 10.40 -32.99 43.67
C GLY A 153 11.90 -32.73 43.55
N GLY A 154 12.68 -33.72 43.15
CA GLY A 154 14.13 -33.62 42.96
C GLY A 154 14.93 -33.54 44.25
N ARG A 155 16.26 -33.49 44.14
CA ARG A 155 17.21 -33.40 45.26
C ARG A 155 17.43 -31.93 45.68
N PRO A 156 17.55 -31.64 46.99
CA PRO A 156 17.97 -30.35 47.48
C PRO A 156 19.39 -29.99 46.97
N LEU A 157 19.63 -28.72 46.69
CA LEU A 157 20.93 -28.24 46.18
C LEU A 157 22.10 -28.53 47.14
N ALA A 158 21.82 -28.59 48.47
CA ALA A 158 22.83 -28.90 49.47
C ALA A 158 23.41 -30.32 49.37
N ASP A 159 22.68 -31.23 48.73
CA ASP A 159 23.06 -32.63 48.56
C ASP A 159 23.76 -32.90 47.19
N LEU A 160 24.06 -31.86 46.43
CA LEU A 160 24.65 -31.94 45.10
C LEU A 160 26.08 -31.39 45.07
N THR A 161 26.92 -32.04 44.27
CA THR A 161 28.26 -31.56 43.94
C THR A 161 28.21 -30.92 42.56
N PHE A 162 28.57 -29.64 42.46
CA PHE A 162 28.57 -28.88 41.22
C PHE A 162 29.93 -28.88 40.58
N ASP A 163 29.96 -29.20 39.29
CA ASP A 163 31.15 -29.04 38.45
C ASP A 163 31.23 -27.55 38.05
N GLY A 164 32.08 -26.80 38.71
CA GLY A 164 32.05 -25.34 38.79
C GLY A 164 32.06 -24.58 37.47
N VAL A 165 31.28 -23.51 37.44
CA VAL A 165 31.40 -22.45 36.43
C VAL A 165 31.90 -21.20 37.14
N GLU A 166 32.98 -20.60 36.63
CA GLU A 166 33.62 -19.44 37.22
C GLU A 166 33.05 -18.11 36.70
N GLY A 167 33.34 -17.02 37.42
CA GLY A 167 33.01 -15.66 36.98
C GLY A 167 31.58 -15.22 37.31
N GLU A 168 31.25 -13.97 36.98
CA GLU A 168 29.93 -13.38 37.22
C GLU A 168 28.95 -13.65 36.06
N PRO A 169 27.82 -14.32 36.33
CA PRO A 169 26.82 -14.60 35.31
C PRO A 169 26.05 -13.35 34.89
N PRO A 170 25.36 -13.39 33.74
CA PRO A 170 24.41 -12.35 33.36
C PRO A 170 23.34 -12.14 34.46
N LYS A 171 22.93 -10.88 34.66
CA LYS A 171 21.97 -10.51 35.73
C LYS A 171 20.60 -11.21 35.61
N GLY A 172 20.22 -11.64 34.41
CA GLY A 172 18.96 -12.31 34.12
C GLY A 172 19.03 -13.84 34.10
N ILE A 173 20.13 -14.44 34.54
CA ILE A 173 20.33 -15.88 34.52
C ILE A 173 19.21 -16.63 35.22
N ALA A 174 18.78 -17.76 34.64
CA ALA A 174 17.79 -18.64 35.25
C ALA A 174 18.27 -19.17 36.61
N THR A 175 17.37 -19.23 37.61
CA THR A 175 17.67 -19.72 38.95
C THR A 175 16.78 -20.92 39.27
N THR A 176 17.32 -21.87 40.03
CA THR A 176 16.57 -23.02 40.52
C THR A 176 16.79 -23.24 42.02
N LYS A 177 15.83 -23.91 42.66
CA LYS A 177 15.94 -24.32 44.10
C LYS A 177 16.17 -25.79 44.28
N LYS A 178 15.94 -26.59 43.23
CA LYS A 178 16.07 -28.06 43.27
C LYS A 178 16.49 -28.58 41.91
N MET A 179 17.11 -29.74 41.87
CA MET A 179 17.47 -30.44 40.64
C MET A 179 16.87 -31.87 40.65
N LEU A 180 16.29 -32.22 39.51
CA LEU A 180 16.00 -33.60 39.21
C LEU A 180 17.28 -34.21 38.66
N THR A 181 17.76 -35.28 39.31
CA THR A 181 19.02 -35.96 38.99
C THR A 181 18.74 -37.48 38.89
N SER A 182 19.69 -38.23 38.38
CA SER A 182 19.69 -39.67 38.55
C SER A 182 19.81 -40.04 40.05
N ILE A 183 19.58 -41.33 40.39
CA ILE A 183 19.78 -41.83 41.78
C ILE A 183 21.20 -41.51 42.25
N LYS A 184 21.35 -41.30 43.55
CA LYS A 184 22.61 -40.84 44.18
C LYS A 184 23.80 -41.72 43.73
N LEU A 185 23.62 -43.05 43.67
CA LEU A 185 24.65 -44.00 43.28
C LEU A 185 25.27 -43.71 41.90
N LEU A 186 24.45 -43.31 40.92
CA LEU A 186 24.91 -43.03 39.56
C LEU A 186 25.37 -41.58 39.39
N ASP A 187 24.67 -40.64 40.07
CA ASP A 187 24.97 -39.22 39.96
C ASP A 187 26.30 -38.82 40.59
N ASP A 188 26.60 -39.36 41.77
CA ASP A 188 27.81 -39.00 42.52
C ASP A 188 29.12 -39.46 41.88
N ILE A 189 29.08 -40.56 41.08
CA ILE A 189 30.25 -41.14 40.41
C ILE A 189 30.48 -40.67 39.00
N ALA A 190 29.48 -40.01 38.38
CA ALA A 190 29.61 -39.49 37.04
C ALA A 190 30.79 -38.50 36.95
N PHE A 191 31.46 -38.49 35.82
CA PHE A 191 32.62 -37.62 35.57
C PHE A 191 32.24 -36.14 35.62
N ALA A 192 31.12 -35.77 35.00
CA ALA A 192 30.54 -34.45 35.08
C ALA A 192 29.00 -34.48 34.99
N ARG A 193 28.38 -33.35 35.32
CA ARG A 193 26.92 -33.19 35.29
C ARG A 193 26.57 -31.88 34.63
N GLY A 194 25.46 -31.88 33.87
CA GLY A 194 25.04 -30.67 33.19
C GLY A 194 23.52 -30.51 33.05
N VAL A 195 23.04 -29.28 33.06
CA VAL A 195 21.63 -28.96 32.93
C VAL A 195 21.20 -29.08 31.49
N VAL A 196 20.29 -30.01 31.18
CA VAL A 196 19.83 -30.25 29.81
C VAL A 196 18.79 -29.24 29.36
N LYS A 197 17.84 -28.88 30.24
CA LYS A 197 16.62 -28.19 29.84
C LYS A 197 16.53 -26.78 30.44
N GLY A 198 16.45 -25.80 29.53
CA GLY A 198 15.94 -24.50 29.84
C GLY A 198 14.41 -24.42 29.57
N PRO A 199 13.71 -23.40 30.09
CA PRO A 199 12.31 -23.20 29.74
C PRO A 199 12.20 -22.93 28.22
N PRO A 200 11.23 -23.59 27.54
CA PRO A 200 10.94 -23.25 26.14
C PRO A 200 10.51 -21.77 26.03
N ASP A 201 10.59 -21.24 24.85
CA ASP A 201 10.06 -19.92 24.56
C ASP A 201 8.52 -19.89 24.76
N ALA A 202 7.93 -18.72 24.86
CA ALA A 202 6.48 -18.56 25.13
C ALA A 202 5.57 -19.19 24.07
N ASP A 203 6.10 -19.48 22.88
CA ASP A 203 5.43 -20.17 21.77
C ASP A 203 5.65 -21.70 21.76
N GLY A 204 6.39 -22.22 22.73
CA GLY A 204 6.69 -23.64 22.84
C GLY A 204 7.86 -24.12 21.98
N ILE A 205 8.46 -23.25 21.16
CA ILE A 205 9.58 -23.60 20.28
C ILE A 205 10.90 -23.49 21.04
N VAL A 206 11.75 -24.51 20.91
CA VAL A 206 13.09 -24.54 21.49
C VAL A 206 14.10 -23.98 20.49
N ARG A 207 14.72 -22.83 20.82
CA ARG A 207 15.70 -22.15 19.96
C ARG A 207 17.08 -22.08 20.60
N ARG A 208 17.15 -22.38 21.89
CA ARG A 208 18.34 -22.16 22.71
C ARG A 208 18.46 -23.15 23.85
N VAL A 209 19.67 -23.36 24.29
CA VAL A 209 19.98 -24.18 25.47
C VAL A 209 20.67 -23.30 26.54
N PRO A 210 20.54 -23.61 27.84
CA PRO A 210 21.24 -22.87 28.88
C PRO A 210 22.75 -23.15 28.83
N LEU A 211 23.59 -22.11 28.88
CA LEU A 211 25.02 -22.30 29.13
C LEU A 211 25.31 -22.63 30.60
N ALA A 212 24.52 -22.07 31.50
CA ALA A 212 24.52 -22.44 32.91
C ALA A 212 23.23 -21.97 33.60
N VAL A 213 22.95 -22.48 34.77
CA VAL A 213 21.84 -22.10 35.67
C VAL A 213 22.36 -21.84 37.04
N LYS A 214 21.86 -20.80 37.70
CA LYS A 214 22.20 -20.47 39.08
C LYS A 214 21.42 -21.35 40.05
N ALA A 215 22.12 -22.11 40.86
CA ALA A 215 21.60 -23.05 41.85
C ALA A 215 22.03 -22.59 43.28
N GLY A 216 21.22 -21.75 43.91
CA GLY A 216 21.63 -21.10 45.19
C GLY A 216 22.78 -20.14 44.94
N ASP A 217 23.90 -20.38 45.65
CA ASP A 217 25.14 -19.60 45.51
C ASP A 217 26.11 -20.21 44.47
N GLN A 218 25.79 -21.37 43.93
CA GLN A 218 26.61 -22.07 42.95
C GLN A 218 26.04 -21.98 41.52
N MET A 219 26.85 -22.37 40.53
CA MET A 219 26.48 -22.40 39.15
C MET A 219 26.54 -23.86 38.64
N ALA A 220 25.46 -24.32 38.00
CA ALA A 220 25.43 -25.58 37.28
C ALA A 220 25.64 -25.29 35.78
N ALA A 221 26.64 -25.83 35.17
CA ALA A 221 26.88 -25.72 33.73
C ALA A 221 25.77 -26.39 32.92
N GLY A 222 25.54 -25.94 31.69
CA GLY A 222 24.69 -26.63 30.75
C GLY A 222 25.27 -28.00 30.32
N PHE A 223 24.41 -28.93 29.96
CA PHE A 223 24.82 -30.28 29.54
C PHE A 223 25.76 -30.24 28.30
N ALA A 224 25.35 -29.51 27.27
CA ALA A 224 26.22 -29.31 26.10
C ALA A 224 27.53 -28.60 26.42
N VAL A 225 27.54 -27.71 27.43
CA VAL A 225 28.76 -27.00 27.90
C VAL A 225 29.73 -27.99 28.55
N GLN A 226 29.24 -28.84 29.43
CA GLN A 226 30.07 -29.85 30.10
C GLN A 226 30.67 -30.87 29.13
N ILE A 227 29.86 -31.33 28.18
CA ILE A 227 30.33 -32.25 27.14
C ILE A 227 31.41 -31.59 26.29
N ALA A 228 31.15 -30.35 25.81
CA ALA A 228 32.16 -29.64 25.00
C ALA A 228 33.43 -29.33 25.78
N ASN A 229 33.32 -28.94 27.04
CA ASN A 229 34.46 -28.64 27.91
C ASN A 229 35.32 -29.87 28.18
N MET A 230 34.71 -31.03 28.47
CA MET A 230 35.43 -32.28 28.64
C MET A 230 36.12 -32.72 27.34
N ALA A 231 35.48 -32.52 26.19
CA ALA A 231 36.06 -32.88 24.88
C ALA A 231 37.29 -32.02 24.52
N ILE A 232 37.32 -30.78 24.96
CA ILE A 232 38.44 -29.85 24.75
C ILE A 232 39.59 -30.16 25.74
N GLY A 233 39.26 -30.67 26.93
CA GLY A 233 40.27 -31.07 27.96
C GLY A 233 40.94 -29.87 28.66
N GLU A 234 40.23 -28.77 28.82
CA GLU A 234 40.76 -27.54 29.43
C GLU A 234 40.09 -27.19 30.78
N ASP A 235 40.45 -25.98 31.31
CA ASP A 235 39.97 -25.45 32.58
C ASP A 235 38.43 -25.29 32.59
N ALA A 236 37.88 -25.12 33.81
CA ALA A 236 36.44 -24.95 34.01
C ALA A 236 35.87 -23.77 33.17
N PRO A 237 34.65 -23.95 32.63
CA PRO A 237 33.96 -22.87 31.89
C PRO A 237 33.80 -21.63 32.78
N ARG A 238 33.98 -20.44 32.19
CA ARG A 238 33.84 -19.20 32.96
C ARG A 238 33.11 -18.10 32.21
N TRP A 239 32.34 -17.32 32.92
CA TRP A 239 31.71 -16.12 32.39
C TRP A 239 32.75 -15.05 32.11
N VAL A 240 32.64 -14.43 30.92
CA VAL A 240 33.46 -13.31 30.45
C VAL A 240 32.58 -12.27 29.80
N ASP A 241 33.14 -11.10 29.47
CA ASP A 241 32.43 -10.11 28.66
C ASP A 241 32.05 -10.72 27.31
N GLY A 242 30.74 -10.68 26.98
CA GLY A 242 30.21 -11.16 25.71
C GLY A 242 29.70 -12.60 25.73
N GLY A 243 29.98 -13.42 26.79
CA GLY A 243 29.50 -14.80 26.82
C GLY A 243 30.16 -15.69 27.85
N MET A 244 30.27 -16.97 27.53
CA MET A 244 30.96 -17.96 28.34
C MET A 244 32.22 -18.43 27.63
N LYS A 245 33.37 -18.35 28.29
CA LYS A 245 34.63 -18.91 27.77
C LYS A 245 34.66 -20.43 28.03
N ILE A 246 34.86 -21.21 26.99
CA ILE A 246 35.00 -22.69 26.99
C ILE A 246 36.23 -22.96 26.16
N GLY A 247 37.31 -23.43 26.77
CA GLY A 247 38.62 -23.46 26.12
C GLY A 247 39.02 -22.09 25.62
N ASP A 248 39.47 -21.99 24.38
CA ASP A 248 39.83 -20.71 23.73
C ASP A 248 38.66 -19.96 23.11
N ARG A 249 37.44 -20.51 23.16
CA ARG A 249 36.24 -19.93 22.52
C ARG A 249 35.41 -19.12 23.50
N ILE A 250 34.82 -18.03 23.00
CA ILE A 250 33.81 -17.26 23.73
C ILE A 250 32.46 -17.49 23.07
N VAL A 251 31.63 -18.32 23.70
CA VAL A 251 30.29 -18.66 23.25
C VAL A 251 29.34 -17.52 23.64
N PRO A 252 28.70 -16.84 22.68
CA PRO A 252 27.83 -15.73 22.97
C PRO A 252 26.59 -16.17 23.74
N THR A 253 26.06 -15.28 24.59
CA THR A 253 24.90 -15.56 25.41
C THR A 253 23.87 -14.42 25.36
N ASP A 254 22.60 -14.76 25.62
CA ASP A 254 21.58 -13.76 25.87
C ASP A 254 21.68 -13.22 27.32
N ALA A 255 20.80 -12.26 27.68
CA ALA A 255 20.75 -11.70 29.03
C ALA A 255 20.32 -12.70 30.11
N LYS A 256 19.84 -13.89 29.73
CA LYS A 256 19.39 -14.95 30.62
C LYS A 256 20.40 -16.09 30.72
N GLY A 257 21.54 -16.00 30.06
CA GLY A 257 22.56 -17.07 30.06
C GLY A 257 22.26 -18.21 29.10
N ASN A 258 21.42 -17.99 28.10
CA ASN A 258 21.14 -19.01 27.10
C ASN A 258 21.99 -18.78 25.84
N PHE A 259 22.22 -19.86 25.14
CA PHE A 259 22.98 -19.98 23.92
C PHE A 259 22.04 -20.32 22.76
N GLU A 260 22.09 -19.55 21.68
CA GLU A 260 21.33 -19.74 20.46
C GLU A 260 22.28 -20.11 19.31
N PHE A 261 21.88 -21.07 18.46
CA PHE A 261 22.77 -21.61 17.42
C PHE A 261 21.98 -21.96 16.16
N LYS A 262 22.70 -22.07 15.03
CA LYS A 262 22.14 -22.58 13.78
C LYS A 262 21.82 -24.07 13.93
N MET A 263 20.56 -24.43 13.70
CA MET A 263 20.09 -25.80 13.74
C MET A 263 20.16 -26.44 12.36
N ALA A 264 20.36 -27.76 12.32
CA ALA A 264 20.30 -28.58 11.12
C ALA A 264 19.06 -29.48 11.18
N PRO A 265 18.31 -29.63 10.11
CA PRO A 265 17.28 -30.65 9.99
C PRO A 265 17.90 -32.05 9.80
N ASP A 266 17.09 -33.08 9.91
CA ASP A 266 17.40 -34.48 9.54
C ASP A 266 18.66 -35.06 10.26
N TRP A 267 18.93 -34.58 11.49
CA TRP A 267 20.03 -35.12 12.27
C TRP A 267 19.75 -36.56 12.78
N ASP A 268 18.51 -36.95 12.89
CA ASP A 268 18.07 -38.31 13.25
C ASP A 268 18.43 -39.34 12.20
N GLU A 269 18.47 -38.99 10.91
CA GLU A 269 18.92 -39.88 9.84
C GLU A 269 20.38 -40.35 10.00
N GLN A 270 21.13 -39.66 10.84
CA GLN A 270 22.56 -39.90 11.09
C GLN A 270 22.82 -40.56 12.43
N ALA A 271 21.75 -40.74 13.24
CA ALA A 271 21.89 -41.39 14.53
C ALA A 271 22.10 -42.87 14.36
N LEU A 272 23.04 -43.41 15.12
CA LEU A 272 23.25 -44.86 15.20
C LEU A 272 22.17 -45.48 16.07
N SER A 273 21.60 -46.60 15.62
CA SER A 273 20.65 -47.34 16.44
C SER A 273 21.38 -48.01 17.62
N ALA A 274 20.84 -47.84 18.84
CA ALA A 274 21.42 -48.46 20.04
C ALA A 274 21.48 -49.99 19.98
N ILE A 275 20.57 -50.63 19.24
CA ILE A 275 20.59 -52.08 19.08
C ILE A 275 21.79 -52.58 18.28
N ASN A 276 22.22 -51.79 17.27
CA ASN A 276 23.41 -52.12 16.49
C ASN A 276 24.68 -52.05 17.36
N VAL A 277 24.77 -51.04 18.23
CA VAL A 277 25.86 -50.92 19.21
C VAL A 277 25.86 -52.04 20.23
N LEU A 278 24.68 -52.46 20.70
CA LEU A 278 24.55 -53.57 21.65
C LEU A 278 24.93 -54.92 21.07
N GLU A 279 24.67 -55.19 19.79
CA GLU A 279 24.92 -56.47 19.16
C GLU A 279 26.31 -56.57 18.53
N GLY A 280 27.05 -55.47 18.54
CA GLY A 280 28.36 -55.41 17.89
C GLY A 280 28.33 -55.41 16.37
N ASP A 281 27.13 -55.27 15.79
CA ASP A 281 26.89 -55.19 14.35
C ASP A 281 27.08 -53.77 13.78
N PHE A 282 27.59 -52.83 14.61
CA PHE A 282 27.86 -51.52 14.13
C PHE A 282 29.19 -51.48 13.38
N VAL A 283 29.14 -50.77 12.32
CA VAL A 283 30.21 -50.50 11.39
C VAL A 283 31.34 -49.80 12.11
N ASP A 284 32.56 -50.20 11.87
CA ASP A 284 33.79 -49.60 12.27
C ASP A 284 33.90 -48.93 13.66
N VAL A 285 34.74 -49.47 14.50
CA VAL A 285 35.21 -48.83 15.76
C VAL A 285 35.65 -47.37 15.52
N GLU A 286 36.09 -47.04 14.31
CA GLU A 286 36.52 -45.70 13.86
C GLU A 286 35.37 -44.68 13.90
N GLU A 287 34.07 -45.10 13.80
CA GLU A 287 32.94 -44.14 13.87
C GLU A 287 32.76 -43.52 15.25
N LEU A 288 33.20 -44.18 16.34
CA LEU A 288 33.05 -43.68 17.71
C LEU A 288 34.40 -43.35 18.36
N GLN A 289 35.51 -43.76 17.82
CA GLN A 289 36.82 -43.51 18.37
C GLN A 289 37.15 -42.00 18.28
N ASP A 290 37.63 -41.41 19.39
CA ASP A 290 37.95 -39.99 19.51
C ASP A 290 36.76 -39.05 19.22
N LYS A 291 35.53 -39.58 19.16
CA LYS A 291 34.31 -38.82 18.98
C LYS A 291 33.65 -38.44 20.30
N ILE A 292 32.71 -37.50 20.23
CA ILE A 292 31.79 -37.19 21.30
C ILE A 292 30.51 -37.95 21.03
N VAL A 293 30.12 -38.83 21.94
CA VAL A 293 28.95 -39.67 21.73
C VAL A 293 27.83 -39.27 22.68
N LEU A 294 26.66 -38.90 22.13
CA LEU A 294 25.46 -38.69 22.94
C LEU A 294 24.55 -39.88 22.85
N VAL A 295 24.08 -40.37 24.00
CA VAL A 295 23.14 -41.48 24.10
C VAL A 295 21.79 -40.95 24.55
N GLY A 296 20.75 -41.16 23.77
CA GLY A 296 19.42 -40.68 24.08
C GLY A 296 18.30 -41.62 23.65
N PHE A 297 17.09 -41.17 23.86
CA PHE A 297 15.89 -41.92 23.57
C PHE A 297 15.09 -41.26 22.44
N GLY A 298 14.81 -42.00 21.35
CA GLY A 298 14.16 -41.48 20.15
C GLY A 298 13.05 -42.37 19.60
N ALA A 299 12.59 -43.40 20.33
CA ALA A 299 11.50 -44.22 19.84
C ALA A 299 10.16 -43.49 19.86
N THR A 300 9.27 -43.89 18.95
CA THR A 300 7.92 -43.31 18.79
C THR A 300 7.13 -43.38 20.11
N GLY A 301 6.44 -42.29 20.48
CA GLY A 301 5.65 -42.19 21.70
C GLY A 301 6.40 -41.68 22.94
N THR A 302 7.58 -41.11 22.75
CA THR A 302 8.34 -40.45 23.84
C THR A 302 7.81 -39.07 24.13
N THR A 303 8.07 -38.59 25.35
CA THR A 303 7.70 -37.25 25.81
C THR A 303 8.80 -36.20 25.56
N ASP A 304 9.95 -36.58 25.02
CA ASP A 304 11.10 -35.71 24.79
C ASP A 304 11.21 -35.24 23.33
N ILE A 305 10.05 -35.01 22.71
CA ILE A 305 9.94 -34.39 21.38
C ILE A 305 9.50 -32.93 21.57
N VAL A 306 10.20 -32.03 20.92
CA VAL A 306 9.95 -30.59 20.97
C VAL A 306 10.00 -29.97 19.58
N ALA A 307 9.26 -28.88 19.40
CA ALA A 307 9.32 -28.08 18.17
C ALA A 307 10.57 -27.20 18.17
N THR A 308 11.22 -27.08 17.02
CA THR A 308 12.37 -26.22 16.74
C THR A 308 12.08 -25.31 15.52
N PRO A 309 12.92 -24.33 15.22
CA PRO A 309 12.74 -23.50 14.00
C PRO A 309 12.84 -24.29 12.68
N VAL A 310 13.52 -25.42 12.65
CA VAL A 310 13.78 -26.22 11.44
C VAL A 310 12.94 -27.48 11.35
N GLU A 311 12.43 -27.98 12.48
CA GLU A 311 11.60 -29.17 12.54
C GLU A 311 10.50 -29.05 13.59
N ALA A 312 9.32 -29.55 13.25
CA ALA A 312 8.18 -29.57 14.16
C ALA A 312 8.32 -30.57 15.31
N GLU A 313 9.08 -31.64 15.09
CA GLU A 313 9.26 -32.77 16.01
C GLU A 313 10.75 -33.19 16.02
N MET A 314 11.53 -32.65 16.95
CA MET A 314 12.93 -32.99 17.15
C MET A 314 13.14 -33.59 18.54
N GLN A 315 13.94 -34.64 18.64
CA GLN A 315 14.28 -35.22 19.93
C GLN A 315 15.24 -34.32 20.71
N GLY A 316 15.05 -34.25 22.04
CA GLY A 316 15.86 -33.38 22.90
C GLY A 316 17.36 -33.68 22.85
N THR A 317 17.73 -34.96 22.74
CA THR A 317 19.13 -35.38 22.58
C THR A 317 19.79 -34.84 21.33
N LEU A 318 19.06 -34.73 20.19
CA LEU A 318 19.58 -34.14 18.95
C LEU A 318 19.86 -32.65 19.11
N ILE A 319 19.03 -31.94 19.87
CA ILE A 319 19.26 -30.53 20.19
C ILE A 319 20.55 -30.37 21.00
N GLN A 320 20.78 -31.23 21.99
CA GLN A 320 22.01 -31.18 22.79
C GLN A 320 23.23 -31.53 21.94
N ALA A 321 23.13 -32.51 21.04
CA ALA A 321 24.21 -32.86 20.11
C ALA A 321 24.56 -31.68 19.18
N GLN A 322 23.55 -31.03 18.61
CA GLN A 322 23.74 -29.83 17.78
C GLN A 322 24.33 -28.66 18.57
N ALA A 323 23.94 -28.50 19.82
CA ALA A 323 24.48 -27.46 20.70
C ALA A 323 25.98 -27.74 21.04
N VAL A 324 26.35 -28.99 21.32
CA VAL A 324 27.76 -29.40 21.53
C VAL A 324 28.59 -29.05 20.27
N ASP A 325 28.12 -29.49 19.13
CA ASP A 325 28.79 -29.23 17.86
C ASP A 325 28.89 -27.73 17.54
N ALA A 326 27.83 -26.95 17.82
CA ALA A 326 27.87 -25.52 17.62
C ALA A 326 28.88 -24.84 18.56
N ILE A 327 29.05 -25.29 19.78
CA ILE A 327 30.10 -24.81 20.70
C ILE A 327 31.50 -25.12 20.14
N LEU A 328 31.68 -26.31 19.60
CA LEU A 328 32.97 -26.76 19.08
C LEU A 328 33.34 -26.11 17.74
N ASN A 329 32.38 -25.88 16.86
CA ASN A 329 32.62 -25.48 15.48
C ASN A 329 32.21 -24.02 15.18
N GLY A 330 31.70 -23.28 16.18
CA GLY A 330 31.41 -21.85 16.03
C GLY A 330 30.09 -21.53 15.33
N HIS A 331 29.14 -22.46 15.32
CA HIS A 331 27.84 -22.28 14.65
C HIS A 331 26.81 -21.53 15.52
N TRP A 332 27.27 -20.60 16.34
CA TRP A 332 26.39 -19.84 17.22
C TRP A 332 25.76 -18.63 16.55
N LEU A 333 24.61 -18.24 17.06
CA LEU A 333 23.91 -17.04 16.72
C LEU A 333 24.11 -15.99 17.84
N SER A 334 24.37 -14.76 17.45
CA SER A 334 24.60 -13.68 18.39
C SER A 334 23.79 -12.43 18.03
N ARG A 335 23.38 -11.70 19.07
CA ARG A 335 22.73 -10.41 18.90
C ARG A 335 23.51 -9.31 19.61
N PRO A 336 24.55 -8.75 18.98
CA PRO A 336 25.39 -7.75 19.58
C PRO A 336 24.62 -6.48 19.94
N VAL A 337 25.12 -5.73 20.93
CA VAL A 337 24.45 -4.50 21.43
C VAL A 337 24.29 -3.46 20.32
N TRP A 338 25.25 -3.35 19.41
CA TRP A 338 25.20 -2.43 18.28
C TRP A 338 24.03 -2.75 17.31
N ALA A 339 23.64 -4.01 17.17
CA ALA A 339 22.53 -4.39 16.30
C ALA A 339 21.21 -3.72 16.75
N LYS A 340 20.94 -3.70 18.05
CA LYS A 340 19.77 -2.99 18.61
C LYS A 340 19.85 -1.48 18.36
N ALA A 341 21.05 -0.89 18.52
CA ALA A 341 21.23 0.54 18.24
C ALA A 341 20.99 0.88 16.77
N LEU A 342 21.50 0.03 15.87
CA LEU A 342 21.28 0.17 14.42
C LEU A 342 19.80 0.05 14.03
N GLU A 343 19.06 -0.92 14.60
CA GLU A 343 17.62 -1.07 14.38
C GLU A 343 16.84 0.23 14.71
N TRP A 344 17.17 0.86 15.84
CA TRP A 344 16.58 2.14 16.23
C TRP A 344 17.00 3.30 15.33
N ALA A 345 18.28 3.36 14.96
CA ALA A 345 18.79 4.39 14.05
C ALA A 345 18.11 4.31 12.68
N LEU A 346 17.93 3.10 12.16
CA LEU A 346 17.22 2.86 10.90
C LEU A 346 15.74 3.25 11.01
N ALA A 347 15.06 2.90 12.10
CA ALA A 347 13.67 3.31 12.32
C ALA A 347 13.53 4.84 12.31
N LEU A 348 14.38 5.55 13.05
CA LEU A 348 14.41 7.01 13.08
C LEU A 348 14.74 7.61 11.71
N GLY A 349 15.73 7.03 10.99
CA GLY A 349 16.11 7.46 9.65
C GLY A 349 14.98 7.33 8.64
N LEU A 350 14.26 6.21 8.65
CA LEU A 350 13.10 5.98 7.77
C LEU A 350 11.96 6.96 8.06
N VAL A 351 11.65 7.21 9.35
CA VAL A 351 10.63 8.20 9.75
C VAL A 351 11.06 9.62 9.33
N ALA A 352 12.34 9.99 9.51
CA ALA A 352 12.86 11.28 9.06
C ALA A 352 12.76 11.44 7.53
N MET A 353 13.09 10.39 6.75
CA MET A 353 12.92 10.40 5.30
C MET A 353 11.47 10.57 4.89
N LEU A 354 10.53 9.91 5.56
CA LEU A 354 9.09 10.07 5.32
C LEU A 354 8.61 11.49 5.65
N LEU A 355 9.11 12.10 6.73
CA LEU A 355 8.80 13.49 7.07
C LEU A 355 9.31 14.45 5.99
N ILE A 356 10.56 14.29 5.54
CA ILE A 356 11.15 15.11 4.47
C ILE A 356 10.37 14.92 3.16
N ALA A 357 10.08 13.68 2.75
CA ALA A 357 9.28 13.38 1.57
C ALA A 357 7.87 13.96 1.67
N GLY A 358 7.27 13.90 2.86
CA GLY A 358 5.95 14.47 3.13
C GLY A 358 5.91 16.00 3.05
N LEU A 359 6.96 16.70 3.43
CA LEU A 359 7.05 18.16 3.47
C LEU A 359 7.63 18.77 2.19
N SER A 360 8.39 18.02 1.43
CA SER A 360 9.09 18.47 0.22
C SER A 360 8.37 18.06 -1.06
N ILE A 361 8.76 18.68 -2.17
CA ILE A 361 8.32 18.30 -3.53
C ILE A 361 9.11 17.08 -4.03
N ALA A 362 10.18 16.70 -3.34
CA ALA A 362 11.07 15.61 -3.72
C ALA A 362 10.42 14.23 -3.50
N LYS A 363 9.53 13.86 -4.40
CA LYS A 363 8.83 12.56 -4.40
C LYS A 363 9.78 11.36 -4.48
N TRP A 364 10.98 11.55 -5.02
CA TRP A 364 12.01 10.51 -5.15
C TRP A 364 12.49 9.96 -3.80
N LEU A 365 12.31 10.70 -2.68
CA LEU A 365 12.64 10.21 -1.33
C LEU A 365 11.74 9.04 -0.87
N ILE A 366 10.65 8.75 -1.57
CA ILE A 366 9.85 7.55 -1.32
C ILE A 366 10.59 6.29 -1.79
N VAL A 367 11.45 6.41 -2.80
CA VAL A 367 12.20 5.26 -3.37
C VAL A 367 13.07 4.55 -2.33
N PRO A 368 13.95 5.22 -1.56
CA PRO A 368 14.75 4.53 -0.55
C PRO A 368 13.91 3.93 0.59
N VAL A 369 12.78 4.55 0.94
CA VAL A 369 11.84 3.97 1.93
C VAL A 369 11.21 2.69 1.38
N SER A 370 10.75 2.69 0.13
CA SER A 370 10.21 1.49 -0.51
C SER A 370 11.29 0.41 -0.69
N ALA A 371 12.50 0.80 -1.06
CA ALA A 371 13.63 -0.13 -1.21
C ALA A 371 14.01 -0.78 0.14
N SER A 372 13.82 -0.10 1.27
CA SER A 372 14.13 -0.65 2.60
C SER A 372 13.34 -1.94 2.91
N VAL A 373 12.16 -2.12 2.30
CA VAL A 373 11.34 -3.34 2.47
C VAL A 373 12.05 -4.58 1.94
N ALA A 374 12.87 -4.46 0.90
CA ALA A 374 13.68 -5.56 0.39
C ALA A 374 15.10 -5.56 0.98
N VAL A 375 15.70 -4.37 1.12
CA VAL A 375 17.11 -4.23 1.55
C VAL A 375 17.31 -4.67 3.00
N LEU A 376 16.43 -4.31 3.93
CA LEU A 376 16.62 -4.64 5.35
C LEU A 376 16.47 -6.13 5.64
N PRO A 377 15.46 -6.86 5.13
CA PRO A 377 15.41 -8.31 5.26
C PRO A 377 16.58 -9.02 4.60
N SER A 378 16.99 -8.58 3.38
CA SER A 378 18.15 -9.16 2.70
C SER A 378 19.44 -8.96 3.48
N ALA A 379 19.65 -7.77 4.03
CA ALA A 379 20.81 -7.49 4.88
C ALA A 379 20.79 -8.31 6.17
N SER A 380 19.60 -8.50 6.78
CA SER A 380 19.43 -9.35 7.95
C SER A 380 19.74 -10.80 7.63
N TYR A 381 19.24 -11.31 6.49
CA TYR A 381 19.54 -12.66 6.04
C TYR A 381 21.04 -12.87 5.78
N ILE A 382 21.70 -11.96 5.09
CA ILE A 382 23.15 -12.04 4.83
C ILE A 382 23.95 -11.99 6.15
N ALA A 383 23.55 -11.14 7.09
CA ALA A 383 24.22 -11.07 8.40
C ALA A 383 24.02 -12.36 9.21
N TYR A 384 22.86 -12.99 9.12
CA TYR A 384 22.56 -14.30 9.69
C TYR A 384 23.40 -15.39 9.03
N ASP A 385 23.39 -15.47 7.70
CA ASP A 385 24.01 -16.57 6.97
C ASP A 385 25.55 -16.51 7.05
N ALA A 386 26.15 -15.35 6.78
CA ALA A 386 27.61 -15.20 6.73
C ALA A 386 28.27 -15.03 8.10
N GLY A 387 27.57 -14.52 9.11
CA GLY A 387 28.18 -14.14 10.38
C GLY A 387 27.45 -14.58 11.64
N GLY A 388 26.35 -15.30 11.54
CA GLY A 388 25.53 -15.70 12.69
C GLY A 388 24.97 -14.50 13.48
N ILE A 389 24.82 -13.32 12.83
CA ILE A 389 24.39 -12.10 13.48
C ILE A 389 22.87 -11.91 13.32
N LEU A 390 22.20 -11.85 14.45
CA LEU A 390 20.77 -11.62 14.50
C LEU A 390 20.44 -10.13 14.49
N PHE A 391 20.11 -9.58 13.32
CA PHE A 391 19.65 -8.24 13.08
C PHE A 391 18.14 -8.25 12.76
N ASP A 392 17.35 -7.50 13.53
CA ASP A 392 15.88 -7.47 13.41
C ASP A 392 15.42 -6.42 12.38
N PRO A 393 15.05 -6.80 11.14
CA PRO A 393 14.54 -5.86 10.14
C PRO A 393 13.08 -5.49 10.39
N ALA A 394 12.33 -6.27 11.15
CA ALA A 394 10.88 -6.08 11.34
C ALA A 394 10.60 -4.78 12.11
N ARG A 395 11.38 -4.47 13.14
CA ARG A 395 11.20 -3.27 13.96
C ARG A 395 11.23 -1.97 13.15
N PRO A 396 12.30 -1.63 12.41
CA PRO A 396 12.34 -0.41 11.61
C PRO A 396 11.27 -0.39 10.52
N LEU A 397 10.97 -1.55 9.91
CA LEU A 397 9.96 -1.65 8.85
C LEU A 397 8.54 -1.43 9.39
N VAL A 398 8.16 -2.03 10.50
CA VAL A 398 6.83 -1.84 11.10
C VAL A 398 6.59 -0.36 11.43
N ILE A 399 7.56 0.31 12.07
CA ILE A 399 7.45 1.73 12.39
C ILE A 399 7.32 2.56 11.11
N ALA A 400 8.14 2.27 10.09
CA ALA A 400 8.11 2.97 8.81
C ALA A 400 6.80 2.75 8.03
N VAL A 401 6.25 1.54 8.04
CA VAL A 401 4.99 1.20 7.35
C VAL A 401 3.81 1.97 7.95
N PHE A 402 3.69 2.02 9.28
CA PHE A 402 2.62 2.80 9.92
C PHE A 402 2.77 4.30 9.67
N ALA A 403 4.00 4.83 9.71
CA ALA A 403 4.29 6.23 9.38
C ALA A 403 3.98 6.55 7.91
N ALA A 404 4.34 5.66 6.98
CA ALA A 404 4.05 5.80 5.55
C ALA A 404 2.54 5.74 5.25
N THR A 405 1.82 4.81 5.87
CA THR A 405 0.37 4.69 5.73
C THR A 405 -0.34 5.97 6.19
N ALA A 406 0.06 6.52 7.34
CA ALA A 406 -0.48 7.78 7.86
C ALA A 406 -0.15 8.96 6.93
N LEU A 407 1.07 9.01 6.36
CA LEU A 407 1.47 10.01 5.36
C LEU A 407 0.60 9.93 4.11
N VAL A 408 0.40 8.73 3.55
CA VAL A 408 -0.44 8.52 2.36
C VAL A 408 -1.87 8.94 2.64
N ALA A 409 -2.44 8.53 3.77
CA ALA A 409 -3.82 8.85 4.14
C ALA A 409 -4.04 10.37 4.25
N VAL A 410 -3.13 11.10 4.92
CA VAL A 410 -3.25 12.56 5.06
C VAL A 410 -3.02 13.28 3.73
N ARG A 411 -2.10 12.80 2.89
CA ARG A 411 -1.87 13.36 1.54
C ARG A 411 -3.09 13.18 0.66
N TYR A 412 -3.70 11.99 0.68
CA TYR A 412 -4.92 11.72 -0.04
C TYR A 412 -6.07 12.62 0.42
N ALA A 413 -6.27 12.75 1.73
CA ALA A 413 -7.31 13.62 2.28
C ALA A 413 -7.13 15.09 1.87
N LEU A 414 -5.89 15.60 1.88
CA LEU A 414 -5.60 16.97 1.45
C LEU A 414 -5.84 17.16 -0.05
N ALA A 415 -5.42 16.21 -0.90
CA ALA A 415 -5.67 16.25 -2.33
C ALA A 415 -7.16 16.16 -2.67
N PHE A 416 -7.89 15.31 -1.97
CA PHE A 416 -9.34 15.18 -2.14
C PHE A 416 -10.08 16.46 -1.78
N ARG A 417 -9.71 17.13 -0.67
CA ARG A 417 -10.28 18.43 -0.31
C ARG A 417 -10.04 19.49 -1.38
N GLU A 418 -8.81 19.58 -1.90
CA GLU A 418 -8.48 20.53 -2.97
C GLU A 418 -9.30 20.27 -4.25
N LEU A 419 -9.51 19.00 -4.60
CA LEU A 419 -10.35 18.62 -5.73
C LEU A 419 -11.81 19.02 -5.54
N VAL A 420 -12.36 18.79 -4.34
CA VAL A 420 -13.76 19.17 -4.01
C VAL A 420 -13.92 20.69 -4.05
N GLU A 421 -12.99 21.45 -3.45
CA GLU A 421 -13.04 22.92 -3.48
C GLU A 421 -13.02 23.44 -4.93
N LYS A 422 -12.15 22.91 -5.79
CA LYS A 422 -12.12 23.28 -7.21
C LYS A 422 -13.43 22.97 -7.93
N ARG A 423 -14.02 21.81 -7.68
CA ARG A 423 -15.32 21.43 -8.30
C ARG A 423 -16.45 22.35 -7.88
N ILE A 424 -16.50 22.78 -6.61
CA ILE A 424 -17.53 23.69 -6.11
C ILE A 424 -17.41 25.05 -6.82
N VAL A 425 -16.19 25.62 -6.89
CA VAL A 425 -15.95 26.90 -7.58
C VAL A 425 -16.34 26.84 -9.06
N THR A 426 -15.98 25.75 -9.75
CA THR A 426 -16.32 25.60 -11.17
C THR A 426 -17.84 25.48 -11.36
N ALA A 427 -18.53 24.72 -10.51
CA ALA A 427 -19.98 24.55 -10.60
C ALA A 427 -20.76 25.86 -10.30
N GLU A 428 -20.26 26.68 -9.36
CA GLU A 428 -20.83 28.01 -9.10
C GLU A 428 -20.69 28.92 -10.32
N GLN A 429 -19.53 28.93 -10.96
CA GLN A 429 -19.25 29.75 -12.14
C GLN A 429 -20.07 29.29 -13.36
N GLU A 430 -20.27 28.01 -13.57
CA GLU A 430 -21.17 27.46 -14.60
C GLU A 430 -22.62 27.89 -14.39
N LYS A 431 -23.09 27.87 -13.15
CA LYS A 431 -24.44 28.30 -12.79
C LYS A 431 -24.68 29.81 -13.00
N GLU A 432 -23.69 30.63 -12.67
CA GLU A 432 -23.75 32.08 -12.96
C GLU A 432 -23.81 32.37 -14.47
N ASN A 433 -22.97 31.69 -15.25
CA ASN A 433 -22.93 31.77 -16.70
C ASN A 433 -24.27 31.33 -17.34
N GLU A 434 -24.88 30.22 -16.89
CA GLU A 434 -26.18 29.78 -17.37
C GLU A 434 -27.29 30.78 -17.05
N SER A 435 -27.21 31.38 -15.88
CA SER A 435 -28.17 32.44 -15.48
C SER A 435 -28.05 33.68 -16.36
N ALA A 436 -26.84 34.13 -16.67
CA ALA A 436 -26.58 35.24 -17.57
C ALA A 436 -27.12 34.95 -19.01
N ARG A 437 -26.90 33.74 -19.52
CA ARG A 437 -27.43 33.28 -20.82
C ARG A 437 -28.95 33.34 -20.86
N LYS A 438 -29.61 32.83 -19.83
CA LYS A 438 -31.10 32.88 -19.73
C LYS A 438 -31.59 34.34 -19.75
N LEU A 439 -30.96 35.22 -19.03
CA LEU A 439 -31.31 36.67 -19.04
C LEU A 439 -31.15 37.28 -20.43
N GLN A 440 -30.03 37.04 -21.13
CA GLN A 440 -29.81 37.53 -22.48
C GLN A 440 -30.91 37.10 -23.46
N LEU A 441 -31.26 35.78 -23.45
CA LEU A 441 -32.30 35.23 -24.34
C LEU A 441 -33.69 35.79 -24.04
N THR A 442 -33.93 36.36 -22.85
CA THR A 442 -35.20 37.03 -22.56
C THR A 442 -35.25 38.49 -23.09
N MET A 443 -34.09 39.06 -23.45
CA MET A 443 -34.03 40.40 -24.00
C MET A 443 -34.41 40.48 -25.48
N VAL A 444 -34.25 39.36 -26.25
CA VAL A 444 -34.67 39.31 -27.66
C VAL A 444 -36.12 38.80 -27.79
N PRO A 445 -36.86 39.17 -28.87
CA PRO A 445 -38.23 38.72 -29.07
C PRO A 445 -38.32 37.20 -29.14
N SER A 446 -39.22 36.63 -28.38
CA SER A 446 -39.51 35.17 -28.50
C SER A 446 -40.21 34.87 -29.84
N ALA A 447 -40.09 33.59 -30.30
CA ALA A 447 -40.76 33.13 -31.50
C ALA A 447 -42.31 33.38 -31.45
N ALA A 448 -42.91 33.26 -30.25
CA ALA A 448 -44.34 33.55 -30.04
C ALA A 448 -44.66 35.05 -30.20
N ARG A 449 -43.73 35.96 -29.89
CA ARG A 449 -43.87 37.39 -30.12
C ARG A 449 -43.68 37.72 -31.60
N LEU A 450 -42.66 37.18 -32.27
CA LEU A 450 -42.44 37.38 -33.71
C LEU A 450 -43.63 36.88 -34.54
N ALA A 451 -44.24 35.75 -34.21
CA ALA A 451 -45.41 35.22 -34.91
C ALA A 451 -46.68 36.09 -34.84
N ARG A 452 -46.70 37.09 -33.96
CA ARG A 452 -47.82 38.03 -33.78
C ARG A 452 -47.62 39.37 -34.48
N LEU A 453 -46.40 39.58 -35.01
CA LEU A 453 -46.02 40.83 -35.65
C LEU A 453 -46.41 40.78 -37.13
N GLY A 454 -47.25 41.75 -37.55
CA GLY A 454 -47.62 42.00 -38.95
C GLY A 454 -48.62 40.96 -39.52
N THR A 455 -49.79 41.40 -39.94
CA THR A 455 -50.81 40.55 -40.53
C THR A 455 -50.44 40.07 -41.95
N ARG A 456 -49.42 40.72 -42.58
CA ARG A 456 -49.01 40.47 -43.98
C ARG A 456 -47.54 40.10 -44.10
N THR A 457 -46.87 39.82 -43.01
CA THR A 457 -45.48 39.39 -42.93
C THR A 457 -45.32 38.23 -41.96
N GLU A 458 -44.36 37.42 -42.24
CA GLU A 458 -43.94 36.31 -41.36
C GLU A 458 -42.50 36.50 -40.96
N ILE A 459 -42.19 36.45 -39.68
CA ILE A 459 -40.82 36.64 -39.19
C ILE A 459 -40.37 35.41 -38.42
N GLY A 460 -39.16 34.97 -38.70
CA GLY A 460 -38.44 33.97 -37.93
C GLY A 460 -37.05 34.39 -37.58
N ALA A 461 -36.59 34.04 -36.41
CA ALA A 461 -35.21 34.34 -36.02
C ALA A 461 -34.62 33.23 -35.18
N VAL A 462 -33.29 33.06 -35.26
CA VAL A 462 -32.47 32.21 -34.42
C VAL A 462 -31.33 33.07 -33.89
N LEU A 463 -31.01 32.90 -32.60
CA LEU A 463 -29.84 33.46 -31.94
C LEU A 463 -29.23 32.42 -31.04
N GLU A 464 -27.98 32.09 -31.33
CA GLU A 464 -27.21 31.08 -30.59
C GLU A 464 -25.83 31.68 -30.23
N PRO A 465 -25.61 32.09 -28.97
CA PRO A 465 -24.32 32.61 -28.55
C PRO A 465 -23.21 31.55 -28.61
N ALA A 466 -22.00 31.92 -29.08
CA ALA A 466 -20.82 31.04 -29.11
C ALA A 466 -20.28 30.72 -27.71
N LYS A 467 -20.44 31.61 -26.77
CA LYS A 467 -20.09 31.42 -25.35
C LYS A 467 -21.34 31.40 -24.48
N SER A 468 -21.14 31.57 -23.18
CA SER A 468 -22.26 31.65 -22.23
C SER A 468 -23.21 32.78 -22.57
N VAL A 469 -22.68 33.91 -23.04
CA VAL A 469 -23.41 35.08 -23.53
C VAL A 469 -22.66 35.71 -24.69
N GLY A 470 -23.37 36.39 -25.60
CA GLY A 470 -22.84 36.97 -26.84
C GLY A 470 -23.15 38.43 -27.05
N GLY A 471 -22.62 39.01 -28.17
CA GLY A 471 -22.84 40.35 -28.62
C GLY A 471 -24.02 40.54 -29.56
N ASP A 472 -24.47 39.48 -30.19
CA ASP A 472 -25.51 39.49 -31.19
C ASP A 472 -26.90 39.77 -30.62
N PHE A 473 -27.71 40.45 -31.43
CA PHE A 473 -29.12 40.63 -31.12
C PHE A 473 -29.96 40.86 -32.38
N TYR A 474 -31.26 40.69 -32.23
CA TYR A 474 -32.26 41.10 -33.18
C TYR A 474 -33.48 41.69 -32.48
N ASP A 475 -34.25 42.51 -33.19
CA ASP A 475 -35.59 42.91 -32.76
C ASP A 475 -36.51 43.10 -33.96
N ALA A 476 -37.80 43.04 -33.71
CA ALA A 476 -38.82 43.41 -34.64
C ALA A 476 -40.01 44.03 -33.89
N MET A 477 -40.60 45.09 -34.50
CA MET A 477 -41.68 45.83 -33.86
C MET A 477 -42.62 46.50 -34.89
N GLU A 478 -43.89 46.55 -34.55
CA GLU A 478 -44.88 47.29 -35.35
C GLU A 478 -44.71 48.77 -35.17
N LEU A 479 -44.81 49.51 -36.25
CA LEU A 479 -44.86 50.96 -36.32
C LEU A 479 -46.26 51.43 -36.78
N GLU A 480 -46.57 52.68 -36.62
CA GLU A 480 -47.80 53.27 -37.11
C GLU A 480 -47.91 53.19 -38.67
N GLY A 481 -49.14 53.07 -39.18
CA GLY A 481 -49.37 53.05 -40.65
C GLY A 481 -49.09 51.67 -41.32
N ASN A 482 -49.35 50.54 -40.60
CA ASN A 482 -49.16 49.18 -41.10
C ASN A 482 -47.70 48.88 -41.55
N ARG A 483 -46.73 49.46 -40.84
CA ARG A 483 -45.27 49.29 -41.06
C ARG A 483 -44.68 48.44 -39.94
N LEU A 484 -43.63 47.68 -40.33
CA LEU A 484 -42.91 46.81 -39.42
C LEU A 484 -41.42 47.15 -39.48
N ALA A 485 -40.81 47.50 -38.38
CA ALA A 485 -39.37 47.66 -38.26
C ALA A 485 -38.74 46.30 -37.84
N PHE A 486 -37.57 46.03 -38.36
CA PHE A 486 -36.71 44.90 -37.99
C PHE A 486 -35.27 45.36 -37.94
N LEU A 487 -34.46 44.69 -37.09
CA LEU A 487 -33.02 44.94 -36.98
C LEU A 487 -32.28 43.70 -36.59
N VAL A 488 -31.02 43.60 -37.01
CA VAL A 488 -30.01 42.66 -36.56
C VAL A 488 -28.75 43.45 -36.28
N GLY A 489 -28.12 43.20 -35.18
CA GLY A 489 -26.89 43.83 -34.79
C GLY A 489 -25.91 42.88 -34.13
N ASP A 490 -24.63 43.14 -34.33
CA ASP A 490 -23.51 42.41 -33.74
C ASP A 490 -22.55 43.39 -33.10
N VAL A 491 -22.33 43.21 -31.79
CA VAL A 491 -21.42 43.99 -30.94
C VAL A 491 -20.04 43.39 -30.95
N SER A 492 -19.02 44.17 -31.20
CA SER A 492 -17.62 43.71 -31.16
C SER A 492 -17.24 43.11 -29.79
N GLY A 493 -16.56 41.97 -29.80
CA GLY A 493 -16.11 41.25 -28.60
C GLY A 493 -17.10 40.18 -28.13
N LYS A 494 -16.77 39.51 -27.02
CA LYS A 494 -17.52 38.35 -26.52
C LYS A 494 -17.61 38.34 -25.00
N GLY A 495 -18.65 37.68 -24.48
CA GLY A 495 -18.85 37.51 -23.05
C GLY A 495 -19.69 38.62 -22.41
N LEU A 496 -19.63 38.76 -21.11
CA LEU A 496 -20.57 39.57 -20.34
C LEU A 496 -20.57 41.08 -20.74
N ARG A 497 -19.40 41.65 -21.07
CA ARG A 497 -19.30 43.08 -21.52
C ARG A 497 -20.08 43.28 -22.84
N ALA A 498 -19.84 42.39 -23.82
CA ALA A 498 -20.55 42.48 -25.11
C ALA A 498 -22.06 42.29 -24.92
N ALA A 499 -22.50 41.35 -24.06
CA ALA A 499 -23.91 41.15 -23.77
C ALA A 499 -24.60 42.34 -23.09
N LEU A 500 -23.90 43.06 -22.19
CA LEU A 500 -24.43 44.27 -21.58
C LEU A 500 -24.55 45.40 -22.59
N PHE A 501 -23.52 45.61 -23.42
CA PHE A 501 -23.55 46.61 -24.47
C PHE A 501 -24.60 46.26 -25.57
N MET A 502 -24.80 45.01 -25.90
CA MET A 502 -25.89 44.51 -26.75
C MET A 502 -27.27 44.95 -26.21
N ALA A 503 -27.51 44.72 -24.91
CA ALA A 503 -28.78 45.09 -24.27
C ALA A 503 -29.05 46.60 -24.34
N LEU A 504 -28.00 47.42 -24.14
CA LEU A 504 -28.06 48.86 -24.29
C LEU A 504 -28.34 49.23 -25.76
N SER A 505 -27.54 48.72 -26.70
CA SER A 505 -27.63 49.01 -28.13
C SER A 505 -29.01 48.64 -28.68
N LYS A 506 -29.55 47.50 -28.31
CA LYS A 506 -30.90 47.07 -28.66
C LYS A 506 -31.97 48.04 -28.14
N SER A 507 -31.82 48.43 -26.87
CA SER A 507 -32.81 49.33 -26.23
C SER A 507 -32.79 50.72 -26.87
N VAL A 508 -31.59 51.27 -27.13
CA VAL A 508 -31.39 52.55 -27.81
C VAL A 508 -31.96 52.52 -29.23
N SER A 509 -31.64 51.45 -30.01
CA SER A 509 -32.12 51.27 -31.39
C SER A 509 -33.63 51.20 -31.42
N LYS A 510 -34.25 50.36 -30.58
CA LYS A 510 -35.69 50.23 -30.49
C LYS A 510 -36.38 51.57 -30.17
N ASN A 511 -35.88 52.31 -29.19
CA ASN A 511 -36.47 53.55 -28.72
C ASN A 511 -36.41 54.63 -29.82
N ASN A 512 -35.30 54.74 -30.53
CA ASN A 512 -35.14 55.70 -31.61
C ASN A 512 -36.00 55.37 -32.85
N LEU A 513 -36.08 54.07 -33.23
CA LEU A 513 -36.98 53.61 -34.31
C LEU A 513 -38.44 53.88 -34.01
N MET A 514 -38.90 53.69 -32.79
CA MET A 514 -40.30 53.95 -32.41
C MET A 514 -40.62 55.46 -32.39
N ARG A 515 -39.63 56.33 -32.14
CA ARG A 515 -39.82 57.81 -32.07
C ARG A 515 -39.62 58.51 -33.39
N SER A 516 -38.97 57.90 -34.37
CA SER A 516 -38.62 58.55 -35.64
C SER A 516 -39.81 58.77 -36.61
N SER A 517 -41.02 58.33 -36.23
CA SER A 517 -42.21 58.30 -37.10
C SER A 517 -41.98 57.66 -38.49
N GLY A 518 -40.97 56.83 -38.62
CA GLY A 518 -40.63 56.09 -39.84
C GLY A 518 -39.52 56.72 -40.67
N ASP A 519 -38.89 57.76 -40.23
CA ASP A 519 -37.65 58.31 -40.80
C ASP A 519 -36.47 57.45 -40.37
N LEU A 520 -36.08 56.51 -41.22
CA LEU A 520 -35.08 55.51 -40.91
C LEU A 520 -33.66 56.11 -40.81
N GLU A 521 -33.33 57.07 -41.66
CA GLU A 521 -32.03 57.80 -41.61
C GLU A 521 -31.85 58.50 -40.30
N ALA A 522 -32.85 59.35 -39.95
CA ALA A 522 -32.81 60.09 -38.70
C ALA A 522 -32.75 59.17 -37.47
N ALA A 523 -33.45 58.04 -37.51
CA ALA A 523 -33.42 57.04 -36.45
C ALA A 523 -32.01 56.47 -36.25
N VAL A 524 -31.33 56.02 -37.31
CA VAL A 524 -29.99 55.43 -37.25
C VAL A 524 -28.92 56.42 -36.85
N ARG A 525 -28.96 57.66 -37.38
CA ARG A 525 -28.10 58.76 -36.95
C ARG A 525 -28.26 59.05 -35.45
N LYS A 526 -29.49 59.06 -34.95
CA LYS A 526 -29.74 59.21 -33.51
C LYS A 526 -29.25 58.08 -32.67
N VAL A 527 -29.41 56.82 -33.13
CA VAL A 527 -28.83 55.65 -32.48
C VAL A 527 -27.30 55.78 -32.40
N ASN A 528 -26.62 56.18 -33.50
CA ASN A 528 -25.20 56.39 -33.50
C ASN A 528 -24.76 57.43 -32.47
N ALA A 529 -25.43 58.62 -32.47
CA ALA A 529 -25.14 59.70 -31.53
C ALA A 529 -25.38 59.28 -30.05
N ASP A 530 -26.50 58.58 -29.77
CA ASP A 530 -26.79 58.13 -28.41
C ASP A 530 -25.78 57.10 -27.92
N LEU A 531 -25.34 56.16 -28.79
CA LEU A 531 -24.31 55.17 -28.45
C LEU A 531 -22.91 55.80 -28.34
N MET A 532 -22.58 56.83 -29.12
CA MET A 532 -21.33 57.56 -29.00
C MET A 532 -21.22 58.35 -27.68
N ALA A 533 -22.33 58.75 -27.09
CA ALA A 533 -22.38 59.44 -25.83
C ALA A 533 -22.05 58.52 -24.60
N GLU A 534 -22.02 57.19 -24.79
CA GLU A 534 -21.66 56.27 -23.72
C GLU A 534 -20.14 56.22 -23.54
N GLU A 535 -19.67 56.09 -22.29
CA GLU A 535 -18.24 56.22 -21.93
C GLU A 535 -17.37 54.99 -22.32
N ASP A 536 -17.95 53.87 -22.75
CA ASP A 536 -17.20 52.66 -23.12
C ASP A 536 -16.60 52.76 -24.54
N GLU A 537 -15.39 53.27 -24.66
CA GLU A 537 -14.71 53.58 -25.94
C GLU A 537 -14.28 52.37 -26.77
N GLU A 538 -14.30 51.16 -26.23
CA GLU A 538 -13.70 49.99 -26.85
C GLU A 538 -14.68 49.14 -27.70
N MET A 539 -15.99 49.44 -27.68
CA MET A 539 -16.99 48.60 -28.35
C MET A 539 -17.66 49.34 -29.52
N ASP A 540 -17.70 48.72 -30.65
CA ASP A 540 -18.45 49.14 -31.83
C ASP A 540 -19.60 48.14 -32.13
N LEU A 541 -20.49 48.50 -33.01
CA LEU A 541 -21.68 47.75 -33.37
C LEU A 541 -21.88 47.76 -34.87
N THR A 542 -21.99 46.58 -35.50
CA THR A 542 -22.58 46.46 -36.85
C THR A 542 -24.07 46.32 -36.72
N MET A 543 -24.85 46.97 -37.56
CA MET A 543 -26.29 46.86 -37.53
C MET A 543 -26.91 47.01 -38.93
N LEU A 544 -27.81 46.10 -39.28
CA LEU A 544 -28.72 46.26 -40.36
C LEU A 544 -30.13 46.50 -39.78
N VAL A 545 -30.72 47.61 -40.21
CA VAL A 545 -32.08 47.97 -39.80
C VAL A 545 -32.94 48.27 -41.01
N GLY A 546 -34.22 47.84 -40.95
CA GLY A 546 -35.16 48.11 -42.05
C GLY A 546 -36.58 48.32 -41.56
N ILE A 547 -37.36 48.96 -42.41
CA ILE A 547 -38.80 49.16 -42.23
C ILE A 547 -39.52 48.64 -43.50
N ILE A 548 -40.43 47.70 -43.33
CA ILE A 548 -41.34 47.28 -44.41
C ILE A 548 -42.71 47.89 -44.29
N ASP A 549 -43.21 48.48 -45.34
CA ASP A 549 -44.61 48.80 -45.50
C ASP A 549 -45.37 47.51 -45.88
N CYS A 550 -46.12 46.94 -44.91
CA CYS A 550 -46.83 45.70 -45.11
C CYS A 550 -48.01 45.78 -46.13
N SER A 551 -48.37 46.99 -46.55
CA SER A 551 -49.45 47.22 -47.55
C SER A 551 -48.87 47.13 -48.97
N THR A 552 -47.69 47.62 -49.18
CA THR A 552 -47.03 47.71 -50.51
C THR A 552 -45.91 46.72 -50.75
N GLY A 553 -45.30 46.21 -49.68
CA GLY A 553 -44.09 45.39 -49.73
C GLY A 553 -42.82 46.21 -50.00
N MET A 554 -42.88 47.52 -49.89
CA MET A 554 -41.70 48.38 -49.97
C MET A 554 -40.90 48.28 -48.69
N VAL A 555 -39.61 48.00 -48.81
CA VAL A 555 -38.66 47.92 -47.68
C VAL A 555 -37.64 49.04 -47.81
N GLU A 556 -37.50 49.80 -46.75
CA GLU A 556 -36.41 50.77 -46.59
C GLU A 556 -35.39 50.14 -45.63
N MET A 557 -34.10 50.22 -45.96
CA MET A 557 -33.03 49.65 -45.17
C MET A 557 -31.84 50.57 -45.05
N VAL A 558 -31.16 50.48 -43.91
CA VAL A 558 -29.85 51.12 -43.65
C VAL A 558 -28.89 50.02 -43.17
N ASN A 559 -27.72 49.94 -43.82
CA ASN A 559 -26.65 49.07 -43.40
C ASN A 559 -25.52 49.85 -42.74
N ALA A 560 -25.34 49.69 -41.44
CA ALA A 560 -24.27 50.29 -40.65
C ALA A 560 -23.14 49.24 -40.44
N GLY A 561 -22.43 48.89 -41.52
CA GLY A 561 -21.28 47.98 -41.46
C GLY A 561 -21.61 46.50 -41.20
N HIS A 562 -22.85 46.10 -41.42
CA HIS A 562 -23.32 44.73 -41.23
C HIS A 562 -23.25 43.94 -42.56
N GLU A 563 -23.40 42.61 -42.49
CA GLU A 563 -23.47 41.77 -43.67
C GLU A 563 -24.65 42.17 -44.58
N ASP A 564 -24.45 42.17 -45.92
CA ASP A 564 -25.49 42.44 -46.89
C ASP A 564 -26.64 41.43 -46.80
N PRO A 565 -27.91 41.85 -46.79
CA PRO A 565 -29.03 40.91 -46.70
C PRO A 565 -29.23 40.15 -48.01
N MET A 566 -29.86 38.98 -47.93
CA MET A 566 -30.17 38.13 -49.09
C MET A 566 -31.65 38.10 -49.35
N LEU A 567 -32.02 38.24 -50.60
CA LEU A 567 -33.42 38.18 -51.05
C LEU A 567 -33.70 36.81 -51.71
N VAL A 568 -34.69 36.13 -51.22
CA VAL A 568 -35.23 34.89 -51.81
C VAL A 568 -36.43 35.29 -52.65
N ARG A 569 -36.30 35.15 -53.93
CA ARG A 569 -37.34 35.45 -54.91
C ARG A 569 -38.46 34.40 -54.90
N ALA A 570 -39.61 34.74 -55.47
CA ALA A 570 -40.75 33.83 -55.51
C ALA A 570 -40.49 32.55 -56.40
N ASP A 571 -39.54 32.64 -57.34
CA ASP A 571 -39.07 31.49 -58.14
C ASP A 571 -38.06 30.61 -57.43
N GLY A 572 -37.63 31.02 -56.22
CA GLY A 572 -36.67 30.30 -55.41
C GLY A 572 -35.22 30.70 -55.63
N SER A 573 -34.93 31.65 -56.51
CA SER A 573 -33.56 32.17 -56.69
C SER A 573 -33.19 33.01 -55.43
N VAL A 574 -31.90 32.96 -55.09
CA VAL A 574 -31.34 33.69 -53.93
C VAL A 574 -30.32 34.67 -54.46
N GLU A 575 -30.47 35.96 -54.12
CA GLU A 575 -29.52 37.00 -54.52
C GLU A 575 -29.11 37.85 -53.30
N VAL A 576 -27.86 38.31 -53.31
CA VAL A 576 -27.39 39.27 -52.30
C VAL A 576 -27.86 40.68 -52.67
N VAL A 577 -28.56 41.33 -51.79
CA VAL A 577 -28.98 42.70 -51.94
C VAL A 577 -27.79 43.62 -51.62
N LYS A 578 -27.05 44.01 -52.68
CA LYS A 578 -25.89 44.87 -52.50
C LYS A 578 -26.30 46.24 -52.00
N MET A 579 -25.85 46.58 -50.78
CA MET A 579 -26.10 47.86 -50.15
C MET A 579 -24.87 48.76 -50.23
N VAL A 580 -25.09 50.09 -50.23
CA VAL A 580 -24.00 51.08 -50.24
C VAL A 580 -23.12 50.98 -48.99
N GLY A 581 -23.62 50.34 -47.95
CA GLY A 581 -22.91 50.12 -46.74
C GLY A 581 -22.41 51.36 -45.99
N GLY A 582 -22.56 51.44 -44.70
CA GLY A 582 -22.08 52.50 -43.87
C GLY A 582 -20.96 52.04 -42.94
N LEU A 583 -20.36 52.98 -42.20
CA LEU A 583 -19.47 52.67 -41.11
C LEU A 583 -20.27 52.00 -39.98
N ARG A 584 -19.60 51.17 -39.23
CA ARG A 584 -20.14 50.64 -37.98
C ARG A 584 -20.58 51.77 -37.07
N LEU A 585 -21.61 51.60 -36.32
CA LEU A 585 -22.04 52.55 -35.30
C LEU A 585 -20.92 52.74 -34.28
N ARG A 586 -20.78 53.94 -33.77
CA ARG A 586 -19.70 54.40 -32.87
C ARG A 586 -18.32 54.54 -33.52
N THR A 587 -18.20 54.49 -34.85
CA THR A 587 -16.94 54.72 -35.53
C THR A 587 -16.72 56.21 -35.83
N LEU A 588 -17.76 56.89 -36.25
CA LEU A 588 -17.71 58.32 -36.59
C LEU A 588 -19.01 58.98 -36.17
N ASP A 589 -18.89 60.08 -35.43
CA ASP A 589 -20.05 60.91 -35.07
C ASP A 589 -20.64 61.56 -36.33
N ASP A 590 -21.97 61.69 -36.34
CA ASP A 590 -22.76 62.33 -37.44
C ASP A 590 -22.47 61.74 -38.85
N PHE A 591 -22.17 60.39 -38.91
CA PHE A 591 -21.99 59.74 -40.21
C PHE A 591 -23.31 59.71 -41.01
N PRO A 592 -23.28 60.06 -42.33
CA PRO A 592 -24.49 60.09 -43.16
C PRO A 592 -24.83 58.71 -43.65
N TYR A 593 -25.76 58.03 -42.95
CA TYR A 593 -26.24 56.70 -43.36
C TYR A 593 -27.22 56.82 -44.53
N SER A 594 -27.01 56.03 -45.58
CA SER A 594 -27.88 56.01 -46.77
C SER A 594 -29.04 55.07 -46.59
N VAL A 595 -30.25 55.52 -46.91
CA VAL A 595 -31.44 54.67 -46.99
C VAL A 595 -31.58 54.10 -48.39
N GLU A 596 -31.69 52.77 -48.45
CA GLU A 596 -31.92 52.08 -49.70
C GLU A 596 -33.30 51.43 -49.70
N THR A 597 -33.90 51.36 -50.87
CA THR A 597 -35.26 50.83 -51.04
C THR A 597 -35.25 49.52 -51.85
N LEU A 598 -36.05 48.57 -51.38
CA LEU A 598 -36.24 47.29 -52.04
C LEU A 598 -37.73 46.96 -52.13
N GLN A 599 -38.24 46.68 -53.35
CA GLN A 599 -39.62 46.23 -53.54
C GLN A 599 -39.69 44.71 -53.42
N MET A 600 -40.33 44.21 -52.35
CA MET A 600 -40.64 42.82 -52.21
C MET A 600 -42.00 42.45 -52.82
N LYS A 601 -42.07 41.33 -53.54
CA LYS A 601 -43.30 40.74 -54.06
C LYS A 601 -43.88 39.70 -53.06
N PRO A 602 -45.17 39.41 -53.11
CA PRO A 602 -45.75 38.38 -52.29
C PRO A 602 -45.05 37.04 -52.45
N GLY A 603 -44.70 36.39 -51.32
CA GLY A 603 -43.96 35.14 -51.26
C GLY A 603 -42.43 35.28 -51.15
N GLU A 604 -41.87 36.47 -51.41
CA GLU A 604 -40.40 36.73 -51.27
C GLU A 604 -39.99 36.85 -49.80
N SER A 605 -38.75 36.51 -49.54
CA SER A 605 -38.23 36.60 -48.17
C SER A 605 -36.87 37.31 -48.14
N LEU A 606 -36.67 38.17 -47.14
CA LEU A 606 -35.38 38.77 -46.81
C LEU A 606 -34.70 37.95 -45.71
N VAL A 607 -33.44 37.61 -45.88
CA VAL A 607 -32.64 36.89 -44.91
C VAL A 607 -31.46 37.75 -44.51
N ILE A 608 -31.28 37.96 -43.19
CA ILE A 608 -30.20 38.73 -42.59
C ILE A 608 -29.46 37.81 -41.66
N ILE A 609 -28.14 37.84 -41.71
CA ILE A 609 -27.25 37.02 -40.90
C ILE A 609 -26.15 37.82 -40.28
N THR A 610 -25.62 37.41 -39.16
CA THR A 610 -24.33 37.87 -38.62
C THR A 610 -23.17 37.05 -39.20
N ASP A 611 -21.95 37.56 -39.04
CA ASP A 611 -20.73 36.94 -39.56
C ASP A 611 -20.48 35.52 -38.97
N GLY A 612 -21.03 35.24 -37.79
CA GLY A 612 -20.99 33.89 -37.19
C GLY A 612 -21.58 32.81 -38.07
N ALA A 613 -22.45 33.16 -39.07
CA ALA A 613 -22.91 32.20 -40.08
C ALA A 613 -21.87 31.93 -41.16
N THR A 614 -21.18 32.96 -41.67
CA THR A 614 -20.18 32.87 -42.71
C THR A 614 -18.82 32.40 -42.22
N ASP A 615 -18.44 32.82 -41.01
CA ASP A 615 -17.16 32.55 -40.37
C ASP A 615 -17.10 31.23 -39.60
N ALA A 616 -18.22 30.50 -39.51
CA ALA A 616 -18.28 29.16 -38.95
C ALA A 616 -17.24 28.25 -39.57
N MET A 617 -16.44 27.56 -38.71
CA MET A 617 -15.31 26.73 -39.16
C MET A 617 -15.53 25.24 -38.88
N ASN A 618 -15.07 24.39 -39.81
CA ASN A 618 -15.03 22.96 -39.59
C ASN A 618 -13.67 22.52 -39.00
N VAL A 619 -13.53 21.20 -38.68
CA VAL A 619 -12.29 20.61 -38.15
C VAL A 619 -11.07 20.74 -39.12
N LYS A 620 -11.30 21.09 -40.41
CA LYS A 620 -10.24 21.34 -41.38
C LYS A 620 -9.89 22.82 -41.48
N GLN A 621 -10.47 23.69 -40.67
CA GLN A 621 -10.31 25.16 -40.73
C GLN A 621 -10.91 25.80 -41.99
N ASP A 622 -11.82 25.12 -42.72
CA ASP A 622 -12.55 25.74 -43.82
C ASP A 622 -13.69 26.58 -43.25
N ARG A 623 -13.93 27.78 -43.77
CA ARG A 623 -15.10 28.58 -43.44
C ARG A 623 -16.35 28.09 -44.13
N PHE A 624 -17.51 28.29 -43.50
CA PHE A 624 -18.81 27.99 -44.15
C PHE A 624 -19.02 28.85 -45.40
N GLY A 625 -18.82 30.15 -45.23
CA GLY A 625 -18.82 31.12 -46.32
C GLY A 625 -20.20 31.43 -46.92
N LEU A 626 -20.30 32.54 -47.63
CA LEU A 626 -21.54 33.04 -48.17
C LEU A 626 -22.21 32.07 -49.19
N ASP A 627 -21.40 31.38 -49.98
CA ASP A 627 -21.94 30.42 -51.01
C ASP A 627 -22.74 29.30 -50.35
N ARG A 628 -22.25 28.74 -49.21
CA ARG A 628 -22.97 27.71 -48.48
C ARG A 628 -24.21 28.26 -47.76
N VAL A 629 -24.15 29.51 -47.27
CA VAL A 629 -25.34 30.17 -46.73
C VAL A 629 -26.40 30.32 -47.81
N MET A 630 -26.07 30.86 -49.02
CA MET A 630 -26.99 31.00 -50.11
C MET A 630 -27.58 29.66 -50.54
N LYS A 631 -26.76 28.59 -50.59
CA LYS A 631 -27.21 27.25 -50.88
C LYS A 631 -28.20 26.76 -49.82
N ALA A 632 -27.89 26.91 -48.50
CA ALA A 632 -28.78 26.50 -47.43
C ALA A 632 -30.13 27.26 -47.46
N ILE A 633 -30.13 28.51 -47.88
CA ILE A 633 -31.35 29.29 -48.12
C ILE A 633 -32.15 28.72 -49.27
N GLY A 634 -31.47 28.36 -50.38
CA GLY A 634 -32.08 27.83 -51.63
C GLY A 634 -32.61 26.37 -51.48
N ASP A 635 -32.05 25.58 -50.57
CA ASP A 635 -32.46 24.18 -50.35
C ASP A 635 -33.92 24.03 -49.87
N ASN A 636 -34.54 25.09 -49.33
CA ASN A 636 -35.93 25.08 -48.85
C ASN A 636 -36.70 26.36 -49.17
N THR A 637 -36.96 26.58 -50.45
CA THR A 637 -37.58 27.82 -50.95
C THR A 637 -39.02 28.02 -50.53
N LYS A 638 -39.75 26.95 -50.16
CA LYS A 638 -41.14 26.98 -49.75
C LYS A 638 -41.33 27.11 -48.23
N ALA A 639 -40.23 27.08 -47.45
CA ALA A 639 -40.28 27.16 -46.00
C ALA A 639 -40.91 28.47 -45.50
N SER A 640 -41.57 28.39 -44.40
CA SER A 640 -41.93 29.55 -43.58
C SER A 640 -40.69 30.30 -43.08
N ALA A 641 -40.85 31.56 -42.70
CA ALA A 641 -39.73 32.35 -42.23
C ALA A 641 -39.03 31.72 -41.00
N PRO A 642 -39.73 31.21 -39.98
CA PRO A 642 -39.10 30.48 -38.83
C PRO A 642 -38.39 29.19 -39.25
N GLU A 643 -38.99 28.42 -40.17
CA GLU A 643 -38.36 27.18 -40.66
C GLU A 643 -37.08 27.46 -41.45
N ARG A 644 -37.04 28.50 -42.26
CA ARG A 644 -35.89 28.93 -43.01
C ARG A 644 -34.73 29.33 -42.11
N ALA A 645 -35.01 30.22 -41.10
CA ALA A 645 -34.01 30.63 -40.13
C ALA A 645 -33.41 29.42 -39.37
N LYS A 646 -34.26 28.49 -38.93
CA LYS A 646 -33.82 27.27 -38.26
C LYS A 646 -33.03 26.34 -39.18
N HIS A 647 -33.45 26.19 -40.45
CA HIS A 647 -32.74 25.34 -41.43
C HIS A 647 -31.31 25.83 -41.67
N ILE A 648 -31.14 27.15 -41.86
CA ILE A 648 -29.82 27.75 -42.04
C ILE A 648 -28.96 27.49 -40.81
N ALA A 649 -29.47 27.73 -39.58
CA ALA A 649 -28.74 27.48 -38.37
C ALA A 649 -28.29 26.02 -38.20
N VAL A 650 -29.17 25.07 -38.54
CA VAL A 650 -28.83 23.64 -38.53
C VAL A 650 -27.70 23.33 -39.52
N LYS A 651 -27.71 23.92 -40.72
CA LYS A 651 -26.67 23.71 -41.74
C LYS A 651 -25.32 24.27 -41.29
N VAL A 652 -25.29 25.41 -40.63
CA VAL A 652 -24.08 25.99 -40.04
C VAL A 652 -23.55 25.05 -38.94
N ARG A 653 -24.40 24.59 -38.02
CA ARG A 653 -23.97 23.70 -36.92
C ARG A 653 -23.56 22.30 -37.39
N GLU A 654 -24.19 21.77 -38.45
CA GLU A 654 -23.76 20.53 -39.10
C GLU A 654 -22.34 20.65 -39.67
N PHE A 655 -21.96 21.80 -40.20
CA PHE A 655 -20.64 22.07 -40.74
C PHE A 655 -19.57 22.21 -39.68
N GLU A 656 -19.90 22.85 -38.54
CA GLU A 656 -19.01 23.04 -37.37
C GLU A 656 -18.81 21.78 -36.55
N ARG A 657 -19.47 20.68 -36.89
CA ARG A 657 -19.51 19.47 -36.06
C ARG A 657 -18.11 19.00 -35.62
N GLY A 658 -17.85 19.05 -34.32
CA GLY A 658 -16.56 18.70 -33.71
C GLY A 658 -15.67 19.91 -33.37
N MET A 659 -16.13 21.11 -33.63
CA MET A 659 -15.49 22.39 -33.21
C MET A 659 -16.44 23.18 -32.32
N ASP A 660 -15.85 23.99 -31.43
CA ASP A 660 -16.60 24.99 -30.68
C ASP A 660 -16.97 26.14 -31.62
N PRO A 661 -18.18 26.73 -31.51
CA PRO A 661 -18.58 27.88 -32.31
C PRO A 661 -17.58 29.02 -32.21
N ALA A 662 -17.16 29.54 -33.38
CA ALA A 662 -16.19 30.63 -33.44
C ALA A 662 -16.81 31.95 -33.03
N ASP A 663 -18.06 32.23 -33.47
CA ASP A 663 -18.81 33.43 -33.16
C ASP A 663 -20.30 33.19 -32.90
N ASP A 664 -20.99 34.20 -32.40
CA ASP A 664 -22.42 34.18 -32.18
C ASP A 664 -23.15 34.00 -33.52
N LEU A 665 -24.19 33.22 -33.56
CA LEU A 665 -24.95 32.92 -34.77
C LEU A 665 -26.32 33.57 -34.66
N THR A 666 -26.56 34.61 -35.45
CA THR A 666 -27.88 35.23 -35.55
C THR A 666 -28.38 35.20 -37.00
N ILE A 667 -29.62 34.78 -37.19
CA ILE A 667 -30.34 34.71 -38.46
C ILE A 667 -31.72 35.27 -38.24
N LEU A 668 -32.08 36.30 -39.05
CA LEU A 668 -33.42 36.83 -39.11
C LEU A 668 -33.98 36.67 -40.53
N THR A 669 -35.18 36.13 -40.65
CA THR A 669 -35.89 35.97 -41.90
C THR A 669 -37.23 36.67 -41.86
N LEU A 670 -37.48 37.53 -42.82
CA LEU A 670 -38.73 38.25 -43.01
C LEU A 670 -39.34 37.84 -44.36
N ARG A 671 -40.56 37.28 -44.35
CA ARG A 671 -41.32 36.93 -45.57
C ARG A 671 -42.51 37.85 -45.73
N TYR A 672 -42.66 38.41 -46.94
CA TYR A 672 -43.80 39.19 -47.30
C TYR A 672 -44.91 38.32 -47.89
N LEU A 673 -46.12 38.35 -47.29
CA LEU A 673 -47.26 37.49 -47.70
C LEU A 673 -48.17 38.16 -48.73
N GLY A 674 -48.02 39.49 -48.92
CA GLY A 674 -48.84 40.28 -49.82
C GLY A 674 -50.14 40.81 -49.19
N ALA A 675 -50.83 41.67 -49.91
CA ALA A 675 -52.15 42.10 -49.52
C ALA A 675 -53.16 40.95 -49.71
N GLU A 676 -54.01 40.66 -48.71
CA GLU A 676 -55.11 39.80 -48.96
C GLU A 676 -55.91 40.34 -50.17
N ALA A 677 -56.11 39.46 -51.17
CA ALA A 677 -57.04 39.76 -52.22
C ALA A 677 -58.39 40.00 -51.55
N SER A 678 -58.87 41.23 -51.58
CA SER A 678 -60.24 41.53 -51.14
C SER A 678 -61.19 40.66 -51.99
N ASN A 679 -61.75 39.64 -51.33
CA ASN A 679 -62.87 38.94 -51.88
C ASN A 679 -64.12 39.79 -51.78
#